data_836ae6388445927a45a50eb6f51d3001
#
_entry.id   836ae6388445927a45a50eb6f51d3001
#
_cell.length_a   1.000
_cell.length_b   1.000
_cell.length_c   1.000
_cell.angle_alpha   90.00
_cell.angle_beta   90.00
_cell.angle_gamma   90.00
#
_symmetry.space_group_name_H-M   'P 1'
#
loop_
_entity.id
_entity.type
_entity.pdbx_description
1 polymer ?
#
loop_
_entity_poly.entity_id
_entity_poly.type
_entity_poly.pdbx_seq_one_letter_code
_entity_poly.pdbx_strand_id
1 'polypeptide(L)'
;MLSLIAILCACTGPTETNTGTSSETAGSATGTETATEAVTGTETGSAAADTDTQTETETKPTVSEDVIGIANVANAGYAMAGSCRNTDGYSNLHANDNDLSTPFSSQDFSAAESDVYLFVDLTRAYTVRSVVLLPAAGEAELFPVDFDLQVSDDGQAWTTVQSRTDVSGVGEAGVTVDMGGVEASFVRLLVHRMAEDKGKYRFALGEMQVLADVRRTDNLVLRQNDIWLYTDTSATLTAAYRRIANVTEEAPLRFFTDDPAVAEIDCNTGSITPRGFGDTLVYAYDGENLTACHVRVLDDTQTAFRISTFYHSNFGYPDVIPACLDYMKEAGIGFLEETRTYDAAGNQVCDYMMYLCAKRDIFYSVSDPLHDLALSKASQSRIIELVQKYENRAGFGGIYLVDEPHEESNDYARVARIIHDYNHHITPHLNLLPIGGFPSWDEYVSEYCAITGGTHRMEYLSYDNYCFMADGGFNWGVYNSLNKIRQYGLKYNASTGYYMQCMEIRGAYRISSDEELLFNASMGLAYGMKNFKWFVYLTPIGGGGEPFTTGVIGPDFKPSVMYEGVKAANARIAEWGKVLGKSDAVEVYHSDAVSGNEVVPEDFVIRQTSDNAAIYALYQSLEGDGRQYVVVVNRDFGKGRDKEFTFAVTEGLPSLELYDGGAWTSLDIGSGSFSLFIAAGDSAILRLPEGYDFRRPAAKPSDNLALGRAAFVSSSQYTFWTESDKASYRLTDGETASGGWLAGNRDTNPIVLIDLGEVRQISRVELFVFVTMEKRFPGSATIEVSADGVTWTQVFSSQITAGADGSASCGFDKADARYVRITAGGVRCALGEIGIYAQ
;
A
#
# COMPACT_ATOMS: atom_id res chain seq x y z
N MET A 1 -35.85 1.25 -4.07
CA MET A 1 -35.67 2.52 -3.36
C MET A 1 -34.34 2.39 -2.68
N LEU A 2 -33.31 2.75 -3.37
CA LEU A 2 -31.93 2.77 -2.86
C LEU A 2 -31.71 4.15 -2.25
N SER A 3 -31.55 4.22 -0.95
CA SER A 3 -30.99 5.42 -0.32
C SER A 3 -29.48 5.28 -0.35
N LEU A 4 -28.84 5.99 -1.24
CA LEU A 4 -27.43 6.29 -1.17
C LEU A 4 -27.23 7.17 0.08
N ILE A 5 -26.48 6.67 1.04
CA ILE A 5 -25.94 7.51 2.09
C ILE A 5 -24.49 7.77 1.69
N ALA A 6 -24.28 8.90 1.03
CA ALA A 6 -22.95 9.46 0.87
C ALA A 6 -22.55 10.13 2.19
N ILE A 7 -21.52 9.64 2.83
CA ILE A 7 -20.97 10.24 4.03
C ILE A 7 -19.97 11.32 3.60
N LEU A 8 -20.42 12.54 3.63
CA LEU A 8 -19.57 13.72 3.58
C LEU A 8 -18.87 13.88 4.93
N CYS A 9 -17.59 13.62 5.00
CA CYS A 9 -16.73 14.17 6.04
C CYS A 9 -16.55 15.67 5.78
N ALA A 10 -17.50 16.50 6.19
CA ALA A 10 -17.35 17.94 6.20
C ALA A 10 -16.73 18.38 7.52
N CYS A 11 -15.43 18.62 7.54
CA CYS A 11 -14.81 19.47 8.54
C CYS A 11 -14.95 20.91 8.07
N THR A 12 -15.98 21.62 8.55
CA THR A 12 -16.05 23.08 8.40
C THR A 12 -15.21 23.74 9.48
N GLY A 13 -14.03 24.22 9.11
CA GLY A 13 -13.34 25.26 9.87
C GLY A 13 -13.68 26.65 9.29
N PRO A 14 -13.70 27.72 10.10
CA PRO A 14 -14.14 29.02 9.62
C PRO A 14 -13.10 29.71 8.75
N THR A 15 -13.55 30.19 7.61
CA THR A 15 -12.80 31.10 6.73
C THR A 15 -12.67 32.46 7.39
N GLU A 16 -11.45 32.85 7.71
CA GLU A 16 -11.13 34.27 7.85
C GLU A 16 -10.36 34.76 6.62
N THR A 17 -11.00 35.70 5.93
CA THR A 17 -10.41 36.49 4.87
C THR A 17 -9.45 37.52 5.45
N ASN A 18 -8.20 37.51 5.01
CA ASN A 18 -7.35 38.69 5.18
C ASN A 18 -6.70 39.06 3.87
N THR A 19 -7.12 40.20 3.35
CA THR A 19 -6.56 40.94 2.24
C THR A 19 -5.33 41.74 2.69
N GLY A 20 -4.20 41.54 2.06
CA GLY A 20 -3.01 42.37 2.26
C GLY A 20 -2.12 42.39 1.04
N THR A 21 -2.14 43.48 0.37
CA THR A 21 -1.42 43.85 -0.85
C THR A 21 0.05 44.20 -0.65
N SER A 22 0.77 44.07 -1.75
CA SER A 22 2.07 44.78 -2.17
C SER A 22 3.34 44.17 -1.63
N SER A 23 4.47 44.18 -2.34
CA SER A 23 4.93 44.80 -3.56
C SER A 23 6.23 44.19 -4.03
N GLU A 24 6.47 44.32 -5.31
CA GLU A 24 7.69 44.02 -6.06
C GLU A 24 9.03 44.44 -5.42
N THR A 25 10.08 43.70 -5.65
CA THR A 25 11.27 44.29 -6.29
C THR A 25 12.12 43.22 -6.97
N ALA A 26 12.43 43.52 -8.22
CA ALA A 26 13.36 42.81 -9.10
C ALA A 26 14.84 43.10 -8.74
N GLY A 27 15.68 42.13 -8.98
CA GLY A 27 17.15 42.32 -8.93
C GLY A 27 17.87 41.39 -9.89
N SER A 28 18.20 41.89 -11.06
CA SER A 28 18.99 41.28 -12.14
C SER A 28 20.49 41.36 -11.84
N ALA A 29 21.25 40.31 -12.24
CA ALA A 29 22.62 40.39 -12.78
C ALA A 29 23.06 38.97 -13.21
N THR A 30 23.12 38.69 -14.47
CA THR A 30 24.14 38.80 -15.52
C THR A 30 25.50 38.15 -15.20
N GLY A 31 25.81 37.13 -15.97
CA GLY A 31 27.01 36.97 -16.82
C GLY A 31 28.03 36.01 -16.23
N THR A 32 28.75 35.22 -16.87
CA THR A 32 29.24 35.09 -18.26
C THR A 32 29.96 33.76 -18.41
N GLU A 33 29.78 33.16 -19.56
CA GLU A 33 30.60 32.26 -20.36
C GLU A 33 32.13 32.17 -20.03
N THR A 34 32.69 30.96 -20.24
CA THR A 34 33.52 30.53 -21.38
C THR A 34 34.34 29.32 -20.94
N ALA A 35 34.77 28.35 -21.64
CA ALA A 35 34.88 27.91 -23.01
C ALA A 35 35.55 26.54 -23.00
N THR A 36 35.19 25.74 -23.95
CA THR A 36 35.82 24.56 -24.53
C THR A 36 37.33 24.51 -24.57
N GLU A 37 37.92 23.31 -24.36
CA GLU A 37 38.98 22.83 -25.22
C GLU A 37 39.02 21.29 -25.27
N ALA A 38 38.97 20.75 -26.47
CA ALA A 38 39.17 19.37 -26.82
C ALA A 38 40.65 19.16 -27.18
N VAL A 39 41.23 18.05 -26.71
CA VAL A 39 42.47 17.52 -27.31
C VAL A 39 42.36 16.01 -27.51
N THR A 40 42.63 15.66 -28.73
CA THR A 40 42.68 14.35 -29.34
C THR A 40 43.92 13.53 -28.98
N GLY A 41 43.75 12.24 -28.82
CA GLY A 41 44.54 11.15 -29.43
C GLY A 41 45.87 10.77 -28.85
N THR A 42 46.03 9.55 -28.48
CA THR A 42 46.75 8.50 -29.24
C THR A 42 46.90 7.23 -28.41
N GLU A 43 46.63 6.10 -29.04
CA GLU A 43 46.90 4.74 -28.54
C GLU A 43 48.39 4.50 -28.34
N THR A 44 48.76 3.80 -27.27
CA THR A 44 49.80 2.73 -27.33
C THR A 44 49.56 1.74 -26.19
N GLY A 45 49.54 0.46 -26.52
CA GLY A 45 49.25 -0.63 -25.68
C GLY A 45 50.37 -1.03 -24.72
N SER A 46 49.97 -1.98 -23.90
CA SER A 46 50.77 -3.04 -23.31
C SER A 46 50.76 -3.14 -21.81
N ALA A 47 50.54 -4.36 -21.41
CA ALA A 47 50.77 -5.02 -20.12
C ALA A 47 49.62 -5.02 -19.14
N ALA A 48 48.93 -6.17 -19.12
CA ALA A 48 48.18 -6.68 -17.98
C ALA A 48 49.11 -6.72 -16.74
N ALA A 49 48.72 -6.01 -15.72
CA ALA A 49 49.15 -6.29 -14.37
C ALA A 49 47.90 -6.80 -13.65
N ASP A 50 47.83 -8.09 -13.41
CA ASP A 50 46.96 -8.70 -12.41
C ASP A 50 47.27 -8.02 -11.08
N THR A 51 46.45 -7.08 -10.69
CA THR A 51 46.34 -6.65 -9.29
C THR A 51 45.15 -7.41 -8.72
N ASP A 52 45.49 -8.57 -8.19
CA ASP A 52 44.68 -9.27 -7.18
C ASP A 52 44.54 -8.30 -6.00
N THR A 53 43.52 -7.45 -6.06
CA THR A 53 43.03 -6.69 -4.93
C THR A 53 42.25 -7.68 -4.07
N GLN A 54 42.97 -8.44 -3.24
CA GLN A 54 42.35 -9.00 -2.03
C GLN A 54 41.73 -7.86 -1.27
N THR A 55 40.41 -7.77 -1.36
CA THR A 55 39.61 -7.01 -0.41
C THR A 55 39.86 -7.66 0.95
N GLU A 56 40.76 -7.06 1.74
CA GLU A 56 40.84 -7.37 3.18
C GLU A 56 39.45 -7.06 3.74
N THR A 57 38.70 -8.09 4.07
CA THR A 57 37.47 -7.97 4.87
C THR A 57 37.93 -7.49 6.24
N GLU A 58 37.83 -6.18 6.46
CA GLU A 58 38.07 -5.61 7.80
C GLU A 58 37.11 -6.28 8.77
N THR A 59 37.67 -6.88 9.82
CA THR A 59 36.85 -7.53 10.86
C THR A 59 36.24 -6.47 11.76
N LYS A 60 34.95 -6.64 12.04
CA LYS A 60 34.20 -5.81 12.98
C LYS A 60 34.96 -5.69 14.32
N PRO A 61 35.20 -4.49 14.84
CA PRO A 61 35.85 -4.29 16.14
C PRO A 61 34.97 -4.80 17.27
N THR A 62 35.62 -5.29 18.34
CA THR A 62 34.97 -5.59 19.62
C THR A 62 35.08 -4.37 20.53
N VAL A 63 33.94 -3.92 21.08
CA VAL A 63 33.92 -2.83 22.08
C VAL A 63 33.58 -3.37 23.47
N SER A 64 33.97 -2.65 24.51
CA SER A 64 33.62 -3.00 25.89
C SER A 64 32.12 -2.83 26.15
N GLU A 65 31.54 -3.77 26.87
CA GLU A 65 30.16 -3.72 27.38
C GLU A 65 30.04 -2.91 28.70
N ASP A 66 31.11 -2.27 29.14
CA ASP A 66 31.09 -1.44 30.35
C ASP A 66 30.18 -0.22 30.17
N VAL A 67 29.54 0.18 31.26
CA VAL A 67 28.79 1.43 31.35
C VAL A 67 29.78 2.60 31.27
N ILE A 68 29.58 3.45 30.25
CA ILE A 68 30.46 4.63 30.02
C ILE A 68 29.88 5.93 30.57
N GLY A 69 28.60 5.91 30.96
CA GLY A 69 27.93 7.06 31.53
C GLY A 69 26.42 6.87 31.65
N ILE A 70 25.75 7.96 32.00
CA ILE A 70 24.30 8.05 32.07
C ILE A 70 23.86 9.11 31.08
N ALA A 71 22.85 8.81 30.25
CA ALA A 71 22.28 9.78 29.31
C ALA A 71 20.77 9.58 29.16
N ASN A 72 20.12 10.57 28.56
CA ASN A 72 18.71 10.46 28.18
C ASN A 72 18.56 9.45 27.02
N VAL A 73 17.81 8.36 27.27
CA VAL A 73 17.52 7.33 26.27
C VAL A 73 16.13 7.50 25.65
N ALA A 74 15.29 8.37 26.21
CA ALA A 74 13.93 8.60 25.72
C ALA A 74 13.90 9.23 24.33
N ASN A 75 14.85 10.08 23.98
CA ASN A 75 14.88 10.84 22.72
C ASN A 75 15.11 9.99 21.46
N ALA A 76 15.42 8.70 21.59
CA ALA A 76 15.44 7.73 20.49
C ALA A 76 14.27 6.72 20.56
N GLY A 77 13.35 6.94 21.50
CA GLY A 77 12.15 6.14 21.70
C GLY A 77 10.90 6.82 21.14
N TYR A 78 9.78 6.22 21.43
CA TYR A 78 8.46 6.71 20.98
C TYR A 78 7.61 7.12 22.17
N ALA A 79 7.27 8.41 22.28
CA ALA A 79 6.35 8.92 23.29
C ALA A 79 4.91 8.80 22.85
N MET A 80 4.07 8.14 23.65
CA MET A 80 2.66 7.90 23.36
C MET A 80 1.81 8.22 24.58
N ALA A 81 0.64 8.84 24.37
CA ALA A 81 -0.24 9.26 25.43
C ALA A 81 -1.66 8.75 25.24
N GLY A 82 -2.33 8.34 26.32
CA GLY A 82 -3.75 8.00 26.35
C GLY A 82 -4.68 9.20 26.15
N SER A 83 -4.16 10.42 26.30
CA SER A 83 -4.90 11.65 26.03
C SER A 83 -3.90 12.72 25.60
N CYS A 84 -4.10 13.33 24.46
CA CYS A 84 -3.30 14.43 23.95
C CYS A 84 -4.18 15.56 23.45
N ARG A 85 -3.82 16.80 23.76
CA ARG A 85 -4.47 18.00 23.24
C ARG A 85 -3.94 18.29 21.84
N ASN A 86 -4.41 17.54 20.89
CA ASN A 86 -3.97 17.58 19.51
C ASN A 86 -4.36 18.88 18.74
N THR A 87 -4.46 19.99 19.44
CA THR A 87 -4.71 21.32 18.90
C THR A 87 -3.70 22.28 19.50
N ASP A 88 -3.52 23.44 18.89
CA ASP A 88 -2.67 24.51 19.43
C ASP A 88 -1.17 24.17 19.55
N GLY A 89 -0.67 23.22 18.74
CA GLY A 89 0.77 22.86 18.69
C GLY A 89 1.23 21.85 19.74
N TYR A 90 0.33 21.22 20.49
CA TYR A 90 0.68 20.13 21.40
C TYR A 90 0.73 18.77 20.68
N SER A 91 1.68 17.91 21.06
CA SER A 91 1.77 16.53 20.57
C SER A 91 2.40 15.63 21.64
N ASN A 92 2.03 14.35 21.67
CA ASN A 92 2.74 13.36 22.46
C ASN A 92 4.21 13.20 22.05
N LEU A 93 4.52 13.40 20.77
CA LEU A 93 5.89 13.33 20.24
C LEU A 93 6.81 14.44 20.80
N HIS A 94 6.25 15.54 21.27
CA HIS A 94 6.98 16.63 21.90
C HIS A 94 7.47 16.28 23.32
N ALA A 95 6.97 15.22 23.92
CA ALA A 95 7.36 14.85 25.28
C ALA A 95 8.78 14.27 25.39
N ASN A 96 9.43 13.94 24.26
CA ASN A 96 10.78 13.35 24.22
C ASN A 96 11.61 13.81 23.02
N ASP A 97 11.27 14.94 22.40
CA ASP A 97 11.97 15.49 21.21
C ASP A 97 13.22 16.32 21.57
N ASN A 98 13.45 16.52 22.84
CA ASN A 98 14.56 17.31 23.38
C ASN A 98 14.48 18.80 23.05
N ASP A 99 13.25 19.31 22.77
CA ASP A 99 12.98 20.72 22.49
C ASP A 99 11.93 21.27 23.48
N LEU A 100 12.39 22.00 24.49
CA LEU A 100 11.52 22.61 25.51
C LEU A 100 10.53 23.66 24.95
N SER A 101 10.69 24.07 23.68
CA SER A 101 9.78 25.01 23.03
C SER A 101 8.54 24.32 22.45
N THR A 102 8.53 23.00 22.38
CA THR A 102 7.46 22.16 21.89
C THR A 102 6.85 21.34 23.03
N PRO A 103 5.74 21.79 23.66
CA PRO A 103 5.20 21.08 24.82
C PRO A 103 4.25 19.93 24.44
N PHE A 104 4.14 18.98 25.36
CA PHE A 104 3.05 18.02 25.44
C PHE A 104 1.95 18.58 26.38
N SER A 105 0.66 18.33 26.09
CA SER A 105 -0.45 18.52 27.02
C SER A 105 -1.51 17.44 26.84
N SER A 106 -2.08 16.96 27.95
CA SER A 106 -3.33 16.17 27.92
C SER A 106 -4.50 17.02 27.43
N GLN A 107 -5.60 16.38 27.05
CA GLN A 107 -6.88 17.05 26.80
C GLN A 107 -7.42 17.72 28.07
N ASP A 108 -8.43 18.57 27.92
CA ASP A 108 -9.16 19.18 29.01
C ASP A 108 -10.16 18.20 29.62
N PHE A 109 -10.08 18.00 30.93
CA PHE A 109 -11.01 17.18 31.70
C PHE A 109 -11.93 18.03 32.55
N SER A 110 -13.10 17.49 32.94
CA SER A 110 -14.07 18.15 33.83
C SER A 110 -13.78 17.93 35.32
N ALA A 111 -12.90 16.98 35.66
CA ALA A 111 -12.49 16.61 37.02
C ALA A 111 -10.95 16.57 37.12
N ALA A 112 -10.46 16.91 38.29
CA ALA A 112 -9.01 16.88 38.57
C ALA A 112 -8.47 15.47 38.66
N GLU A 113 -9.27 14.57 39.23
CA GLU A 113 -8.91 13.15 39.39
C GLU A 113 -9.32 12.39 38.12
N SER A 114 -8.34 11.87 37.43
CA SER A 114 -8.50 11.01 36.26
C SER A 114 -7.18 10.34 35.97
N ASP A 115 -7.19 9.05 35.74
CA ASP A 115 -5.99 8.30 35.35
C ASP A 115 -5.66 8.60 33.89
N VAL A 116 -4.68 9.48 33.67
CA VAL A 116 -4.17 9.85 32.35
C VAL A 116 -2.69 9.54 32.28
N TYR A 117 -2.25 8.96 31.17
CA TYR A 117 -0.85 8.52 31.06
C TYR A 117 -0.14 9.07 29.83
N LEU A 118 1.17 9.16 29.98
CA LEU A 118 2.17 9.32 28.92
C LEU A 118 3.22 8.24 29.14
N PHE A 119 3.56 7.46 28.11
CA PHE A 119 4.68 6.52 28.19
C PHE A 119 5.69 6.76 27.08
N VAL A 120 6.93 6.29 27.32
CA VAL A 120 7.97 6.20 26.29
C VAL A 120 8.34 4.74 26.10
N ASP A 121 8.19 4.23 24.87
CA ASP A 121 8.80 2.98 24.43
C ASP A 121 10.26 3.26 24.10
N LEU A 122 11.18 2.70 24.88
CA LEU A 122 12.63 2.88 24.73
C LEU A 122 13.21 2.01 23.62
N THR A 123 12.37 1.23 22.95
CA THR A 123 12.68 0.27 21.88
C THR A 123 13.49 -0.96 22.30
N ARG A 124 14.09 -0.94 23.47
CA ARG A 124 14.81 -2.04 24.16
C ARG A 124 14.97 -1.78 25.65
N ALA A 125 15.41 -2.79 26.39
CA ALA A 125 15.64 -2.66 27.83
C ALA A 125 16.89 -1.82 28.15
N TYR A 126 16.76 -0.97 29.17
CA TYR A 126 17.84 -0.18 29.78
C TYR A 126 17.78 -0.26 31.30
N THR A 127 18.91 -0.10 31.94
CA THR A 127 18.97 0.11 33.39
C THR A 127 18.66 1.57 33.70
N VAL A 128 17.40 1.87 34.02
CA VAL A 128 16.88 3.22 34.23
C VAL A 128 17.27 3.72 35.60
N ARG A 129 18.04 4.82 35.67
CA ARG A 129 18.54 5.44 36.90
C ARG A 129 17.57 6.47 37.45
N SER A 130 17.06 7.35 36.61
CA SER A 130 16.10 8.38 37.00
C SER A 130 15.25 8.83 35.85
N VAL A 131 14.08 9.40 36.17
CA VAL A 131 13.21 10.11 35.20
C VAL A 131 13.23 11.58 35.60
N VAL A 132 13.42 12.46 34.60
CA VAL A 132 13.33 13.91 34.77
C VAL A 132 12.11 14.41 34.03
N LEU A 133 11.16 14.99 34.74
CA LEU A 133 9.99 15.62 34.19
C LEU A 133 10.22 17.14 34.17
N LEU A 134 10.28 17.73 32.99
CA LEU A 134 10.47 19.16 32.82
C LEU A 134 9.11 19.84 32.53
N PRO A 135 8.83 20.99 33.16
CA PRO A 135 7.58 21.69 32.94
C PRO A 135 7.53 22.29 31.53
N ALA A 136 6.32 22.40 30.97
CA ALA A 136 6.07 23.10 29.71
C ALA A 136 6.42 24.58 29.86
N ALA A 137 7.10 25.15 28.86
CA ALA A 137 7.50 26.56 28.88
C ALA A 137 6.28 27.48 28.93
N GLY A 138 6.19 28.32 29.97
CA GLY A 138 5.06 29.21 30.18
C GLY A 138 3.79 28.57 30.75
N GLU A 139 3.81 27.27 31.06
CA GLU A 139 2.69 26.50 31.64
C GLU A 139 3.15 25.63 32.82
N ALA A 140 4.16 26.05 33.57
CA ALA A 140 4.71 25.27 34.68
C ALA A 140 3.69 24.98 35.81
N GLU A 141 2.64 25.80 35.90
CA GLU A 141 1.50 25.58 36.83
C GLU A 141 0.64 24.36 36.44
N LEU A 142 0.75 23.88 35.19
CA LEU A 142 0.04 22.71 34.68
C LEU A 142 0.85 21.42 34.84
N PHE A 143 1.94 21.44 35.62
CA PHE A 143 2.69 20.23 35.92
C PHE A 143 1.81 19.22 36.67
N PRO A 144 2.00 17.88 36.45
CA PRO A 144 1.27 16.83 37.15
C PRO A 144 1.31 17.00 38.67
N VAL A 145 0.15 16.90 39.35
CA VAL A 145 0.02 17.12 40.79
C VAL A 145 0.25 15.83 41.57
N ASP A 146 -0.48 14.76 41.23
CA ASP A 146 -0.28 13.42 41.80
C ASP A 146 -0.01 12.46 40.67
N PHE A 147 1.05 11.69 40.75
CA PHE A 147 1.44 10.77 39.72
C PHE A 147 2.28 9.59 40.19
N ASP A 148 2.23 8.51 39.41
CA ASP A 148 3.13 7.37 39.50
C ASP A 148 4.11 7.37 38.34
N LEU A 149 5.35 6.95 38.60
CA LEU A 149 6.27 6.49 37.56
C LEU A 149 6.31 4.97 37.57
N GLN A 150 6.02 4.41 36.44
CA GLN A 150 5.85 2.98 36.22
C GLN A 150 6.80 2.49 35.14
N VAL A 151 7.14 1.22 35.19
CA VAL A 151 7.98 0.54 34.19
C VAL A 151 7.28 -0.71 33.66
N SER A 152 7.65 -1.12 32.46
CA SER A 152 7.20 -2.35 31.84
C SER A 152 8.26 -2.90 30.88
N ASP A 153 8.24 -4.22 30.66
CA ASP A 153 9.06 -4.89 29.64
C ASP A 153 8.30 -5.04 28.31
N ASP A 154 6.96 -5.07 28.35
CA ASP A 154 6.07 -5.38 27.22
C ASP A 154 5.08 -4.26 26.85
N GLY A 155 5.06 -3.16 27.63
CA GLY A 155 4.11 -2.06 27.47
C GLY A 155 2.68 -2.38 27.90
N GLN A 156 2.41 -3.57 28.44
CA GLN A 156 1.08 -4.03 28.86
C GLN A 156 1.00 -4.22 30.39
N ALA A 157 1.97 -4.93 30.98
CA ALA A 157 2.06 -5.13 32.41
C ALA A 157 2.93 -4.06 33.07
N TRP A 158 2.34 -3.23 33.91
CA TRP A 158 3.00 -2.07 34.52
C TRP A 158 3.26 -2.25 36.02
N THR A 159 4.46 -1.85 36.44
CA THR A 159 4.88 -1.87 37.83
C THR A 159 5.20 -0.45 38.30
N THR A 160 4.53 0.04 39.33
CA THR A 160 4.84 1.34 39.96
C THR A 160 6.16 1.24 40.71
N VAL A 161 7.11 2.10 40.35
CA VAL A 161 8.42 2.22 41.01
C VAL A 161 8.40 3.35 42.00
N GLN A 162 7.80 4.49 41.62
CA GLN A 162 7.76 5.69 42.48
C GLN A 162 6.40 6.38 42.36
N SER A 163 5.96 7.00 43.46
CA SER A 163 4.76 7.85 43.50
C SER A 163 5.10 9.23 44.02
N ARG A 164 4.39 10.25 43.56
CA ARG A 164 4.48 11.64 44.01
C ARG A 164 3.07 12.19 44.23
N THR A 165 2.92 12.96 45.31
CA THR A 165 1.64 13.60 45.66
C THR A 165 1.86 15.06 46.02
N ASP A 166 0.83 15.89 45.78
CA ASP A 166 0.81 17.32 46.08
C ASP A 166 2.00 18.10 45.51
N VAL A 167 2.46 17.69 44.31
CA VAL A 167 3.56 18.38 43.62
C VAL A 167 3.07 19.75 43.15
N SER A 168 3.81 20.79 43.50
CA SER A 168 3.47 22.17 43.15
C SER A 168 4.72 23.04 43.15
N GLY A 169 4.63 24.22 42.52
CA GLY A 169 5.74 25.18 42.46
C GLY A 169 7.00 24.65 41.74
N VAL A 170 6.83 23.83 40.73
CA VAL A 170 7.93 23.25 39.94
C VAL A 170 8.63 24.36 39.16
N GLY A 171 9.95 24.49 39.41
CA GLY A 171 10.82 25.41 38.65
C GLY A 171 11.28 24.81 37.30
N GLU A 172 12.02 25.59 36.49
CA GLU A 172 12.56 25.20 35.20
C GLU A 172 13.40 23.90 35.20
N ALA A 173 14.04 23.58 36.33
CA ALA A 173 14.81 22.35 36.47
C ALA A 173 13.93 21.08 36.56
N GLY A 174 12.62 21.23 36.66
CA GLY A 174 11.67 20.13 36.74
C GLY A 174 11.77 19.29 38.00
N VAL A 175 11.28 18.08 37.93
CA VAL A 175 11.32 17.08 39.03
C VAL A 175 12.14 15.87 38.59
N THR A 176 13.20 15.56 39.31
CA THR A 176 13.98 14.35 39.12
C THR A 176 13.51 13.28 40.10
N VAL A 177 13.20 12.08 39.59
CA VAL A 177 12.75 10.93 40.39
C VAL A 177 13.73 9.79 40.20
N ASP A 178 14.32 9.32 41.32
CA ASP A 178 15.20 8.15 41.30
C ASP A 178 14.41 6.86 41.05
N MET A 179 14.82 6.09 40.04
CA MET A 179 14.20 4.81 39.65
C MET A 179 14.99 3.59 40.22
N GLY A 180 16.07 3.81 40.96
CA GLY A 180 16.81 2.75 41.65
C GLY A 180 17.58 1.79 40.72
N GLY A 181 17.74 2.08 39.43
CA GLY A 181 18.43 1.22 38.47
C GLY A 181 17.58 0.01 38.03
N VAL A 182 16.29 0.22 37.84
CA VAL A 182 15.39 -0.82 37.37
C VAL A 182 15.60 -1.06 35.86
N GLU A 183 15.55 -2.32 35.44
CA GLU A 183 15.53 -2.69 34.03
C GLU A 183 14.11 -2.43 33.45
N ALA A 184 14.05 -1.78 32.29
CA ALA A 184 12.77 -1.46 31.64
C ALA A 184 12.93 -1.20 30.14
N SER A 185 11.98 -1.66 29.36
CA SER A 185 11.78 -1.30 27.94
C SER A 185 10.81 -0.14 27.76
N PHE A 186 9.93 0.08 28.74
CA PHE A 186 8.94 1.16 28.74
C PHE A 186 8.95 1.89 30.08
N VAL A 187 8.79 3.20 30.03
CA VAL A 187 8.62 4.05 31.21
C VAL A 187 7.34 4.86 31.05
N ARG A 188 6.43 4.82 32.04
CA ARG A 188 5.15 5.51 32.03
C ARG A 188 5.02 6.49 33.19
N LEU A 189 4.56 7.69 32.90
CA LEU A 189 3.98 8.64 33.81
C LEU A 189 2.47 8.40 33.83
N LEU A 190 1.92 7.97 34.96
CA LEU A 190 0.49 7.84 35.20
C LEU A 190 0.04 8.95 36.12
N VAL A 191 -0.74 9.89 35.63
CA VAL A 191 -1.20 11.08 36.37
C VAL A 191 -2.59 10.81 36.94
N HIS A 192 -2.68 10.87 38.29
CA HIS A 192 -3.92 10.67 39.04
C HIS A 192 -4.65 11.97 39.32
N ARG A 193 -3.90 13.08 39.48
CA ARG A 193 -4.47 14.42 39.71
C ARG A 193 -3.74 15.46 38.87
N MET A 194 -4.55 16.19 38.13
CA MET A 194 -4.11 17.25 37.22
C MET A 194 -4.29 18.64 37.83
N ALA A 195 -3.59 19.62 37.27
CA ALA A 195 -3.76 21.03 37.64
C ALA A 195 -4.99 21.65 36.96
N GLU A 196 -5.53 22.73 37.57
CA GLU A 196 -6.63 23.48 36.99
C GLU A 196 -6.15 24.51 35.97
N ASP A 197 -6.81 24.53 34.80
CA ASP A 197 -6.68 25.54 33.76
C ASP A 197 -8.06 26.12 33.42
N LYS A 198 -8.39 27.34 33.94
CA LYS A 198 -9.62 28.09 33.60
C LYS A 198 -10.92 27.26 33.81
N GLY A 199 -10.99 26.50 34.90
CA GLY A 199 -12.17 25.68 35.21
C GLY A 199 -12.21 24.33 34.52
N LYS A 200 -11.12 23.93 33.91
CA LYS A 200 -10.84 22.59 33.40
C LYS A 200 -9.58 22.06 34.07
N TYR A 201 -9.30 20.78 33.85
CA TYR A 201 -8.14 20.10 34.42
C TYR A 201 -7.35 19.47 33.32
N ARG A 202 -6.03 19.67 33.33
CA ARG A 202 -5.09 19.06 32.39
C ARG A 202 -3.69 19.04 33.00
N PHE A 203 -2.77 18.30 32.40
CA PHE A 203 -1.36 18.44 32.70
C PHE A 203 -0.55 18.71 31.42
N ALA A 204 0.58 19.38 31.56
CA ALA A 204 1.48 19.69 30.48
C ALA A 204 2.93 19.45 30.91
N LEU A 205 3.76 18.99 29.96
CA LEU A 205 5.19 18.78 30.11
C LEU A 205 5.95 19.40 28.93
N GLY A 206 7.15 19.96 29.20
CA GLY A 206 8.12 20.26 28.16
C GLY A 206 8.85 19.00 27.73
N GLU A 207 9.24 18.15 28.69
CA GLU A 207 10.00 16.93 28.42
C GLU A 207 9.80 15.85 29.48
N MET A 208 9.85 14.59 29.04
CA MET A 208 10.02 13.42 29.89
C MET A 208 11.32 12.73 29.50
N GLN A 209 12.40 13.03 30.23
CA GLN A 209 13.70 12.39 30.02
C GLN A 209 13.82 11.12 30.85
N VAL A 210 14.35 10.06 30.25
CA VAL A 210 14.66 8.80 30.92
C VAL A 210 16.18 8.65 30.94
N LEU A 211 16.78 8.86 32.12
CA LEU A 211 18.21 8.77 32.32
C LEU A 211 18.60 7.33 32.68
N ALA A 212 19.37 6.70 31.81
CA ALA A 212 19.75 5.30 31.95
C ALA A 212 21.25 5.09 31.71
N ASP A 213 21.74 3.93 32.14
CA ASP A 213 23.08 3.49 31.86
C ASP A 213 23.28 3.34 30.35
N VAL A 214 24.37 3.92 29.84
CA VAL A 214 24.76 3.87 28.43
C VAL A 214 26.09 3.14 28.31
N ARG A 215 26.12 2.18 27.35
CA ARG A 215 27.34 1.44 27.00
C ARG A 215 27.87 1.94 25.66
N ARG A 216 29.02 1.44 25.22
CA ARG A 216 29.57 1.78 23.90
C ARG A 216 28.70 1.28 22.74
N THR A 217 27.90 0.24 22.98
CA THR A 217 26.90 -0.28 22.01
C THR A 217 25.60 0.52 21.94
N ASP A 218 25.41 1.47 22.86
CA ASP A 218 24.20 2.30 23.00
C ASP A 218 24.46 3.78 22.72
N ASN A 219 25.72 4.20 22.75
CA ASN A 219 26.06 5.61 22.70
C ASN A 219 25.87 6.24 21.31
N LEU A 220 26.20 5.51 20.24
CA LEU A 220 25.99 5.96 18.87
C LEU A 220 24.55 5.60 18.45
N VAL A 221 23.74 6.61 18.15
CA VAL A 221 22.35 6.44 17.72
C VAL A 221 22.27 6.57 16.21
N LEU A 222 21.66 5.59 15.56
CA LEU A 222 21.43 5.59 14.12
C LEU A 222 20.12 6.31 13.78
N ARG A 223 20.00 6.80 12.55
CA ARG A 223 18.73 7.33 12.03
C ARG A 223 17.69 6.23 11.83
N GLN A 224 18.14 5.02 11.50
CA GLN A 224 17.33 3.82 11.33
C GLN A 224 18.05 2.65 12.01
N ASN A 225 17.32 1.88 12.80
CA ASN A 225 17.83 0.69 13.50
C ASN A 225 17.38 -0.62 12.85
N ASP A 226 16.43 -0.52 11.92
CA ASP A 226 15.88 -1.65 11.17
C ASP A 226 15.57 -1.16 9.75
N ILE A 227 16.08 -1.87 8.75
CA ILE A 227 16.01 -1.52 7.33
C ILE A 227 15.51 -2.73 6.57
N TRP A 228 14.45 -2.55 5.77
CA TRP A 228 13.97 -3.55 4.85
C TRP A 228 14.29 -3.13 3.42
N LEU A 229 14.88 -4.04 2.67
CA LEU A 229 15.30 -3.82 1.28
C LEU A 229 14.76 -4.93 0.38
N TYR A 230 14.70 -4.64 -0.90
CA TYR A 230 14.57 -5.61 -1.97
C TYR A 230 15.91 -5.74 -2.71
N THR A 231 16.08 -6.77 -3.54
CA THR A 231 17.35 -7.04 -4.21
C THR A 231 17.78 -5.96 -5.20
N ASP A 232 16.86 -5.13 -5.65
CA ASP A 232 17.08 -4.01 -6.59
C ASP A 232 17.04 -2.63 -5.92
N THR A 233 16.90 -2.56 -4.59
CA THR A 233 16.93 -1.31 -3.82
C THR A 233 18.24 -1.15 -3.06
N SER A 234 18.46 -0.02 -2.43
CA SER A 234 19.64 0.23 -1.61
C SER A 234 19.33 1.23 -0.48
N ALA A 235 20.14 1.22 0.56
CA ALA A 235 20.05 2.19 1.64
C ALA A 235 21.44 2.69 2.05
N THR A 236 21.48 3.74 2.88
CA THR A 236 22.72 4.22 3.48
C THR A 236 22.55 4.32 4.98
N LEU A 237 23.39 3.60 5.72
CA LEU A 237 23.40 3.67 7.18
C LEU A 237 24.05 4.96 7.64
N THR A 238 23.34 5.73 8.45
CA THR A 238 23.83 7.02 8.97
C THR A 238 23.57 7.14 10.46
N ALA A 239 24.51 7.80 11.17
CA ALA A 239 24.31 8.17 12.56
C ALA A 239 23.45 9.43 12.68
N ALA A 240 22.67 9.49 13.78
CA ALA A 240 21.91 10.68 14.15
C ALA A 240 22.70 11.55 15.14
N TYR A 241 23.16 10.95 16.23
CA TYR A 241 23.90 11.65 17.30
C TYR A 241 24.59 10.65 18.24
N ARG A 242 25.38 11.15 19.17
CA ARG A 242 25.90 10.42 20.35
C ARG A 242 25.15 10.84 21.61
N ARG A 243 24.76 9.88 22.43
CA ARG A 243 24.05 10.16 23.69
C ARG A 243 24.94 10.87 24.71
N ILE A 244 26.19 10.43 24.83
CA ILE A 244 27.19 11.07 25.69
C ILE A 244 28.10 11.92 24.80
N ALA A 245 27.97 13.23 24.91
CA ALA A 245 28.73 14.18 24.11
C ALA A 245 30.15 14.34 24.71
N ASN A 246 31.07 13.47 24.29
CA ASN A 246 32.50 13.60 24.65
C ASN A 246 33.40 13.91 23.45
N VAL A 247 32.84 14.19 22.27
CA VAL A 247 33.63 14.40 21.07
C VAL A 247 33.21 15.69 20.38
N THR A 248 34.13 16.64 20.36
CA THR A 248 33.99 17.94 19.66
C THR A 248 34.23 17.85 18.14
N GLU A 249 34.73 16.73 17.65
CA GLU A 249 34.92 16.48 16.21
C GLU A 249 34.13 15.25 15.78
N GLU A 250 33.49 15.31 14.62
CA GLU A 250 32.84 14.16 13.98
C GLU A 250 33.92 13.18 13.53
N ALA A 251 34.12 12.10 14.30
CA ALA A 251 34.99 11.02 13.87
C ALA A 251 34.37 10.35 12.62
N PRO A 252 35.18 10.03 11.62
CA PRO A 252 34.66 9.29 10.45
C PRO A 252 34.14 7.93 10.88
N LEU A 253 32.93 7.58 10.40
CA LEU A 253 32.33 6.29 10.65
C LEU A 253 32.98 5.22 9.77
N ARG A 254 33.09 4.01 10.32
CA ARG A 254 33.43 2.79 9.61
C ARG A 254 32.25 1.84 9.73
N PHE A 255 32.00 1.06 8.67
CA PHE A 255 30.84 0.19 8.60
C PHE A 255 31.24 -1.25 8.34
N PHE A 256 30.44 -2.20 8.86
CA PHE A 256 30.70 -3.63 8.79
C PHE A 256 29.38 -4.38 8.62
N THR A 257 29.44 -5.61 8.09
CA THR A 257 28.30 -6.52 8.02
C THR A 257 28.68 -7.88 8.59
N ASP A 258 27.73 -8.56 9.23
CA ASP A 258 27.94 -9.93 9.71
C ASP A 258 27.79 -10.96 8.58
N ASP A 259 26.90 -10.69 7.59
CA ASP A 259 26.76 -11.57 6.43
C ASP A 259 26.70 -10.78 5.11
N PRO A 260 27.81 -10.68 4.40
CA PRO A 260 27.86 -9.99 3.11
C PRO A 260 27.13 -10.75 1.99
N ALA A 261 26.74 -12.02 2.20
CA ALA A 261 25.93 -12.76 1.22
C ALA A 261 24.45 -12.32 1.27
N VAL A 262 23.98 -11.76 2.38
CA VAL A 262 22.67 -11.13 2.50
C VAL A 262 22.74 -9.65 2.09
N ALA A 263 23.64 -8.88 2.71
CA ALA A 263 23.82 -7.47 2.39
C ALA A 263 25.28 -7.04 2.58
N GLU A 264 25.90 -6.50 1.53
CA GLU A 264 27.19 -5.82 1.60
C GLU A 264 27.02 -4.39 2.10
N ILE A 265 28.00 -3.87 2.82
CA ILE A 265 28.07 -2.46 3.20
C ILE A 265 29.43 -1.87 2.81
N ASP A 266 29.42 -0.72 2.17
CA ASP A 266 30.65 0.03 1.91
C ASP A 266 31.21 0.55 3.22
N CYS A 267 32.43 0.15 3.55
CA CYS A 267 33.04 0.38 4.85
C CYS A 267 33.31 1.86 5.18
N ASN A 268 33.23 2.76 4.20
CA ASN A 268 33.49 4.20 4.38
C ASN A 268 32.24 5.06 4.23
N THR A 269 31.31 4.67 3.36
CA THR A 269 30.14 5.47 3.04
C THR A 269 28.87 5.00 3.75
N GLY A 270 28.85 3.74 4.24
CA GLY A 270 27.67 3.12 4.83
C GLY A 270 26.61 2.73 3.82
N SER A 271 26.92 2.75 2.51
CA SER A 271 26.01 2.28 1.47
C SER A 271 25.79 0.78 1.56
N ILE A 272 24.52 0.36 1.69
CA ILE A 272 24.08 -1.02 1.83
C ILE A 272 23.59 -1.50 0.47
N THR A 273 24.14 -2.61 -0.01
CA THR A 273 23.76 -3.28 -1.26
C THR A 273 23.26 -4.69 -0.95
N PRO A 274 22.00 -5.01 -1.19
CA PRO A 274 21.47 -6.37 -1.07
C PRO A 274 22.19 -7.35 -1.99
N ARG A 275 22.37 -8.60 -1.53
CA ARG A 275 22.99 -9.67 -2.29
C ARG A 275 22.16 -10.95 -2.33
N GLY A 276 21.42 -11.22 -1.30
CA GLY A 276 20.54 -12.39 -1.19
C GLY A 276 19.46 -12.17 -0.15
N PHE A 277 18.40 -12.97 -0.20
CA PHE A 277 17.30 -12.90 0.74
C PHE A 277 17.71 -13.32 2.16
N GLY A 278 17.13 -12.69 3.16
CA GLY A 278 17.35 -13.02 4.57
C GLY A 278 17.65 -11.82 5.46
N ASP A 279 18.15 -12.12 6.64
CA ASP A 279 18.41 -11.14 7.69
C ASP A 279 19.91 -11.08 8.02
N THR A 280 20.45 -9.89 8.24
CA THR A 280 21.81 -9.67 8.72
C THR A 280 21.89 -8.46 9.63
N LEU A 281 22.99 -8.32 10.37
CA LEU A 281 23.31 -7.10 11.11
C LEU A 281 24.41 -6.33 10.36
N VAL A 282 24.17 -5.03 10.18
CA VAL A 282 25.20 -4.08 9.76
C VAL A 282 25.55 -3.16 10.94
N TYR A 283 26.76 -2.66 10.98
CA TYR A 283 27.27 -1.90 12.13
C TYR A 283 27.88 -0.59 11.68
N ALA A 284 27.74 0.42 12.55
CA ALA A 284 28.48 1.68 12.46
C ALA A 284 29.42 1.80 13.64
N TYR A 285 30.68 2.17 13.38
CA TYR A 285 31.73 2.35 14.37
C TYR A 285 32.39 3.70 14.21
N ASP A 286 32.56 4.45 15.32
CA ASP A 286 33.10 5.79 15.32
C ASP A 286 34.52 5.90 15.94
N GLY A 287 35.21 4.75 16.08
CA GLY A 287 36.51 4.66 16.75
C GLY A 287 36.41 4.20 18.21
N GLU A 288 35.27 4.36 18.87
CA GLU A 288 35.03 3.97 20.28
C GLU A 288 33.70 3.23 20.48
N ASN A 289 32.66 3.64 19.78
CA ASN A 289 31.32 3.13 19.95
C ASN A 289 30.93 2.31 18.71
N LEU A 290 30.26 1.17 18.93
CA LEU A 290 29.79 0.28 17.89
C LEU A 290 28.29 0.05 18.06
N THR A 291 27.49 0.40 17.06
CA THR A 291 26.04 0.17 17.10
C THR A 291 25.59 -0.68 15.91
N ALA A 292 24.54 -1.44 16.10
CA ALA A 292 23.98 -2.34 15.10
C ALA A 292 22.69 -1.79 14.50
N CYS A 293 22.47 -2.09 13.21
CA CYS A 293 21.21 -1.96 12.51
C CYS A 293 20.85 -3.33 11.91
N HIS A 294 19.62 -3.76 12.12
CA HIS A 294 19.10 -4.94 11.46
C HIS A 294 18.77 -4.61 10.00
N VAL A 295 19.18 -5.47 9.07
CA VAL A 295 18.86 -5.38 7.65
C VAL A 295 18.21 -6.66 7.21
N ARG A 296 17.02 -6.54 6.65
CA ARG A 296 16.29 -7.63 6.01
C ARG A 296 16.21 -7.40 4.51
N VAL A 297 16.63 -8.38 3.73
CA VAL A 297 16.40 -8.40 2.29
C VAL A 297 15.19 -9.29 2.01
N LEU A 298 14.13 -8.67 1.55
CA LEU A 298 12.82 -9.28 1.33
C LEU A 298 12.81 -10.13 0.06
N ASP A 299 12.15 -11.29 0.13
CA ASP A 299 11.94 -12.17 -1.02
C ASP A 299 10.64 -11.80 -1.74
N ASP A 300 10.74 -11.08 -2.84
CA ASP A 300 9.64 -10.69 -3.72
C ASP A 300 9.33 -11.72 -4.82
N THR A 301 10.14 -12.78 -4.90
CA THR A 301 9.91 -13.87 -5.88
C THR A 301 8.77 -14.80 -5.46
N GLN A 302 8.44 -14.81 -4.17
CA GLN A 302 7.33 -15.60 -3.65
C GLN A 302 6.02 -14.87 -3.86
N THR A 303 5.19 -15.39 -4.74
CA THR A 303 3.86 -14.87 -4.98
C THR A 303 2.85 -15.61 -4.11
N ALA A 304 2.66 -15.12 -2.90
CA ALA A 304 1.52 -15.47 -2.08
C ALA A 304 0.35 -14.51 -2.34
N PHE A 305 -0.87 -14.91 -2.00
CA PHE A 305 -1.95 -13.95 -1.90
C PHE A 305 -1.69 -12.99 -0.75
N ARG A 306 -1.89 -11.69 -0.98
CA ARG A 306 -1.82 -10.69 0.08
C ARG A 306 -3.07 -10.79 0.96
N ILE A 307 -2.88 -10.82 2.27
CA ILE A 307 -3.95 -10.75 3.26
C ILE A 307 -3.76 -9.45 4.01
N SER A 308 -4.69 -8.53 3.82
CA SER A 308 -4.63 -7.20 4.40
C SER A 308 -5.90 -6.86 5.18
N THR A 309 -5.86 -5.75 5.88
CA THR A 309 -7.01 -5.22 6.58
C THR A 309 -7.00 -3.71 6.60
N PHE A 310 -8.19 -3.15 6.61
CA PHE A 310 -8.39 -1.75 6.88
C PHE A 310 -8.46 -1.55 8.40
N TYR A 311 -7.56 -0.72 8.90
CA TYR A 311 -7.46 -0.44 10.32
C TYR A 311 -7.76 1.03 10.58
N HIS A 312 -8.68 1.26 11.50
CA HIS A 312 -8.92 2.59 12.01
C HIS A 312 -8.20 2.70 13.35
N SER A 313 -6.96 3.23 13.34
CA SER A 313 -6.19 3.39 14.56
C SER A 313 -6.88 4.34 15.52
N ASN A 314 -7.05 3.89 16.75
CA ASN A 314 -7.55 4.72 17.82
C ASN A 314 -6.38 5.11 18.72
N PHE A 315 -5.65 6.16 18.33
CA PHE A 315 -4.50 6.66 19.08
C PHE A 315 -4.84 7.20 20.48
N GLY A 316 -6.12 7.29 20.83
CA GLY A 316 -6.54 7.55 22.19
C GLY A 316 -6.27 6.40 23.18
N TYR A 317 -5.86 5.21 22.66
CA TYR A 317 -5.56 4.02 23.47
C TYR A 317 -4.29 3.33 22.98
N PRO A 318 -3.13 4.01 23.00
CA PRO A 318 -1.90 3.48 22.40
C PRO A 318 -1.34 2.25 23.12
N ASP A 319 -1.70 2.03 24.37
CA ASP A 319 -1.32 0.88 25.19
C ASP A 319 -1.97 -0.45 24.74
N VAL A 320 -3.07 -0.42 24.00
CA VAL A 320 -3.70 -1.63 23.46
C VAL A 320 -3.26 -1.98 22.05
N ILE A 321 -2.60 -1.06 21.33
CA ILE A 321 -2.17 -1.26 19.94
C ILE A 321 -1.27 -2.49 19.78
N PRO A 322 -0.23 -2.71 20.62
CA PRO A 322 0.62 -3.88 20.51
C PRO A 322 -0.17 -5.20 20.56
N ALA A 323 -1.10 -5.35 21.51
CA ALA A 323 -1.93 -6.55 21.64
C ALA A 323 -2.85 -6.74 20.40
N CYS A 324 -3.43 -5.66 19.86
CA CYS A 324 -4.23 -5.74 18.64
C CYS A 324 -3.39 -6.17 17.42
N LEU A 325 -2.14 -5.73 17.32
CA LEU A 325 -1.22 -6.17 16.27
C LEU A 325 -0.76 -7.62 16.47
N ASP A 326 -0.62 -8.10 17.71
CA ASP A 326 -0.34 -9.51 18.01
C ASP A 326 -1.50 -10.41 17.52
N TYR A 327 -2.74 -10.04 17.79
CA TYR A 327 -3.91 -10.71 17.23
C TYR A 327 -3.94 -10.66 15.70
N MET A 328 -3.52 -9.54 15.09
CA MET A 328 -3.43 -9.39 13.63
C MET A 328 -2.44 -10.40 13.04
N LYS A 329 -1.23 -10.49 13.61
CA LYS A 329 -0.21 -11.46 13.21
C LYS A 329 -0.70 -12.89 13.39
N GLU A 330 -1.30 -13.20 14.54
CA GLU A 330 -1.85 -14.53 14.83
C GLU A 330 -2.97 -14.93 13.84
N ALA A 331 -3.78 -13.97 13.43
CA ALA A 331 -4.82 -14.17 12.41
C ALA A 331 -4.25 -14.30 10.97
N GLY A 332 -2.94 -14.20 10.78
CA GLY A 332 -2.29 -14.34 9.47
C GLY A 332 -2.47 -13.12 8.55
N ILE A 333 -2.76 -11.95 9.10
CA ILE A 333 -2.85 -10.69 8.34
C ILE A 333 -1.45 -10.08 8.29
N GLY A 334 -0.92 -9.93 7.08
CA GLY A 334 0.45 -9.46 6.84
C GLY A 334 0.57 -8.02 6.35
N PHE A 335 -0.54 -7.34 6.09
CA PHE A 335 -0.53 -5.98 5.59
C PHE A 335 -1.64 -5.14 6.24
N LEU A 336 -1.25 -4.01 6.81
CA LEU A 336 -2.15 -3.06 7.47
C LEU A 336 -2.32 -1.83 6.60
N GLU A 337 -3.56 -1.57 6.18
CA GLU A 337 -3.95 -0.36 5.46
C GLU A 337 -4.55 0.63 6.47
N GLU A 338 -3.89 1.78 6.64
CA GLU A 338 -4.27 2.77 7.63
C GLU A 338 -4.79 4.03 6.96
N THR A 339 -5.81 4.65 7.52
CA THR A 339 -6.40 5.88 7.00
C THR A 339 -5.91 7.15 7.66
N ARG A 340 -5.40 7.05 8.90
CA ARG A 340 -4.89 8.21 9.64
C ARG A 340 -3.80 7.79 10.61
N THR A 341 -2.63 8.37 10.46
CA THR A 341 -1.45 8.11 11.27
C THR A 341 -0.84 9.37 11.84
N TYR A 342 -1.65 10.39 12.01
CA TYR A 342 -1.25 11.65 12.59
C TYR A 342 -2.29 12.13 13.60
N ASP A 343 -1.86 12.89 14.58
CA ASP A 343 -2.72 13.57 15.51
C ASP A 343 -3.34 14.85 14.90
N ALA A 344 -4.29 15.47 15.60
CA ALA A 344 -4.99 16.64 15.10
C ALA A 344 -4.08 17.89 14.93
N ALA A 345 -2.88 17.90 15.53
CA ALA A 345 -1.87 18.93 15.32
C ALA A 345 -1.00 18.67 14.07
N GLY A 346 -1.25 17.59 13.34
CA GLY A 346 -0.49 17.21 12.16
C GLY A 346 0.81 16.48 12.46
N ASN A 347 1.02 16.03 13.70
CA ASN A 347 2.20 15.26 14.07
C ASN A 347 2.00 13.79 13.71
N GLN A 348 3.03 13.20 13.14
CA GLN A 348 2.97 11.83 12.64
C GLN A 348 3.26 10.82 13.73
N VAL A 349 2.41 9.82 13.86
CA VAL A 349 2.63 8.64 14.69
C VAL A 349 2.88 7.38 13.85
N CYS A 350 2.95 7.54 12.53
CA CYS A 350 3.21 6.46 11.59
C CYS A 350 4.55 5.77 11.82
N ASP A 351 5.56 6.49 12.32
CA ASP A 351 6.87 5.92 12.66
C ASP A 351 6.74 4.85 13.76
N TYR A 352 5.93 5.12 14.78
CA TYR A 352 5.67 4.14 15.84
C TYR A 352 4.85 2.95 15.33
N MET A 353 3.84 3.20 14.51
CA MET A 353 3.05 2.12 13.90
C MET A 353 3.91 1.24 13.00
N MET A 354 4.76 1.80 12.13
CA MET A 354 5.71 1.02 11.33
C MET A 354 6.63 0.18 12.19
N TYR A 355 7.20 0.76 13.25
CA TYR A 355 8.05 0.04 14.20
C TYR A 355 7.32 -1.15 14.85
N LEU A 356 6.09 -0.94 15.34
CA LEU A 356 5.30 -2.02 15.94
C LEU A 356 4.91 -3.10 14.93
N CYS A 357 4.58 -2.70 13.69
CA CYS A 357 4.28 -3.62 12.60
C CYS A 357 5.51 -4.42 12.18
N ALA A 358 6.67 -3.76 12.02
CA ALA A 358 7.93 -4.41 11.65
C ALA A 358 8.32 -5.51 12.64
N LYS A 359 8.16 -5.27 13.95
CA LYS A 359 8.41 -6.29 15.01
C LYS A 359 7.54 -7.55 14.87
N ARG A 360 6.50 -7.49 14.04
CA ARG A 360 5.52 -8.57 13.81
C ARG A 360 5.52 -9.06 12.35
N ASP A 361 6.47 -8.62 11.54
CA ASP A 361 6.52 -8.89 10.08
C ASP A 361 5.23 -8.47 9.37
N ILE A 362 4.65 -7.35 9.79
CA ILE A 362 3.48 -6.74 9.15
C ILE A 362 3.94 -5.52 8.36
N PHE A 363 3.54 -5.44 7.09
CA PHE A 363 3.69 -4.23 6.29
C PHE A 363 2.62 -3.21 6.67
N TYR A 364 3.00 -1.94 6.62
CA TYR A 364 2.14 -0.82 6.99
C TYR A 364 2.04 0.19 5.85
N SER A 365 0.81 0.55 5.48
CA SER A 365 0.55 1.62 4.52
C SER A 365 0.42 2.95 5.26
N VAL A 366 1.37 3.85 5.01
CA VAL A 366 1.45 5.15 5.69
C VAL A 366 0.40 6.10 5.17
N SER A 367 -0.33 6.76 6.08
CA SER A 367 -1.17 7.91 5.81
C SER A 367 -0.53 9.16 6.41
N ASP A 368 0.13 9.95 5.58
CA ASP A 368 0.81 11.19 5.99
C ASP A 368 -0.16 12.38 5.86
N PRO A 369 -0.26 13.29 6.82
CA PRO A 369 -1.16 14.44 6.76
C PRO A 369 -0.97 15.33 5.54
N LEU A 370 0.15 15.20 4.84
CA LEU A 370 0.46 15.98 3.65
C LEU A 370 -0.10 15.38 2.35
N HIS A 371 -0.64 14.17 2.37
CA HIS A 371 -1.03 13.53 1.12
C HIS A 371 -2.53 13.52 0.83
N ASP A 372 -3.40 13.74 1.73
CA ASP A 372 -4.84 13.86 1.47
C ASP A 372 -5.13 14.49 0.08
N LEU A 373 -6.08 15.33 -0.04
CA LEU A 373 -6.40 16.09 -1.26
C LEU A 373 -5.20 16.88 -1.83
N ALA A 374 -4.20 17.18 -1.01
CA ALA A 374 -3.00 17.90 -1.45
C ALA A 374 -2.11 17.07 -2.38
N LEU A 375 -1.98 15.74 -2.19
CA LEU A 375 -1.16 14.88 -3.04
C LEU A 375 -1.68 14.78 -4.47
N SER A 376 -2.98 14.74 -4.67
CA SER A 376 -3.56 14.65 -6.01
C SER A 376 -3.08 15.77 -6.95
N LYS A 377 -2.72 16.93 -6.39
CA LYS A 377 -2.24 18.12 -7.12
C LYS A 377 -0.75 18.40 -6.92
N ALA A 378 -0.05 17.55 -6.18
CA ALA A 378 1.36 17.73 -5.89
C ALA A 378 2.24 17.54 -7.14
N SER A 379 3.40 18.18 -7.16
CA SER A 379 4.42 17.92 -8.18
C SER A 379 5.01 16.50 -8.00
N GLN A 380 5.58 15.97 -9.08
CA GLN A 380 6.28 14.68 -9.03
C GLN A 380 7.38 14.67 -7.96
N SER A 381 8.20 15.73 -7.88
CA SER A 381 9.26 15.82 -6.86
C SER A 381 8.70 15.75 -5.44
N ARG A 382 7.55 16.41 -5.18
CA ARG A 382 6.93 16.37 -3.85
C ARG A 382 6.41 14.99 -3.47
N ILE A 383 5.88 14.24 -4.45
CA ILE A 383 5.44 12.86 -4.23
C ILE A 383 6.65 11.96 -3.93
N ILE A 384 7.73 12.11 -4.71
CA ILE A 384 8.96 11.34 -4.49
C ILE A 384 9.61 11.67 -3.13
N GLU A 385 9.66 12.95 -2.73
CA GLU A 385 10.14 13.35 -1.40
C GLU A 385 9.37 12.65 -0.27
N LEU A 386 8.04 12.52 -0.42
CA LEU A 386 7.22 11.80 0.56
C LEU A 386 7.61 10.32 0.63
N VAL A 387 7.78 9.68 -0.51
CA VAL A 387 8.20 8.27 -0.57
C VAL A 387 9.57 8.10 0.09
N GLN A 388 10.54 8.94 -0.26
CA GLN A 388 11.91 8.91 0.27
C GLN A 388 11.96 9.07 1.80
N LYS A 389 10.99 9.75 2.39
CA LYS A 389 10.87 9.88 3.84
C LYS A 389 10.67 8.53 4.54
N TYR A 390 9.99 7.59 3.88
CA TYR A 390 9.59 6.30 4.46
C TYR A 390 10.28 5.09 3.83
N GLU A 391 10.80 5.22 2.61
CA GLU A 391 11.45 4.09 1.93
C GLU A 391 12.58 3.49 2.78
N ASN A 392 12.77 2.19 2.66
CA ASN A 392 13.76 1.40 3.40
C ASN A 392 13.54 1.31 4.92
N ARG A 393 12.50 1.93 5.48
CA ARG A 393 12.13 1.70 6.88
C ARG A 393 11.47 0.35 7.03
N ALA A 394 11.85 -0.37 8.07
CA ALA A 394 11.20 -1.64 8.38
C ALA A 394 9.70 -1.46 8.58
N GLY A 395 8.93 -2.38 8.03
CA GLY A 395 7.46 -2.34 8.06
C GLY A 395 6.81 -1.43 7.03
N PHE A 396 7.57 -0.64 6.27
CA PHE A 396 6.96 0.22 5.23
C PHE A 396 6.52 -0.62 4.03
N GLY A 397 5.23 -0.61 3.71
CA GLY A 397 4.64 -1.38 2.61
C GLY A 397 3.95 -0.52 1.55
N GLY A 398 3.59 0.70 1.87
CA GLY A 398 2.85 1.53 0.93
C GLY A 398 2.46 2.90 1.44
N ILE A 399 1.79 3.64 0.58
CA ILE A 399 1.22 4.95 0.90
C ILE A 399 -0.29 4.89 0.64
N TYR A 400 -1.06 5.22 1.66
CA TYR A 400 -2.48 5.39 1.54
C TYR A 400 -2.79 6.70 0.80
N LEU A 401 -3.52 6.63 -0.29
CA LEU A 401 -3.86 7.78 -1.11
C LEU A 401 -5.24 8.32 -0.79
N VAL A 402 -6.26 7.49 -0.93
CA VAL A 402 -7.64 7.93 -0.76
C VAL A 402 -8.58 6.73 -0.66
N ASP A 403 -9.67 6.92 0.06
CA ASP A 403 -10.81 6.03 0.13
C ASP A 403 -11.98 6.60 -0.69
N GLU A 404 -12.56 5.77 -1.54
CA GLU A 404 -13.75 6.07 -2.35
C GLU A 404 -13.70 7.44 -3.07
N PRO A 405 -12.65 7.72 -3.88
CA PRO A 405 -12.54 9.00 -4.57
C PRO A 405 -13.65 9.17 -5.60
N HIS A 406 -14.16 10.39 -5.72
CA HIS A 406 -15.18 10.73 -6.71
C HIS A 406 -14.56 11.36 -7.97
N GLU A 407 -14.46 12.70 -8.01
CA GLU A 407 -14.03 13.44 -9.19
C GLU A 407 -12.50 13.48 -9.39
N GLU A 408 -11.74 13.09 -8.35
CA GLU A 408 -10.27 13.21 -8.33
C GLU A 408 -9.56 11.89 -8.61
N SER A 409 -10.29 10.83 -9.01
CA SER A 409 -9.71 9.50 -9.20
C SER A 409 -8.53 9.50 -10.19
N ASN A 410 -8.58 10.29 -11.24
CA ASN A 410 -7.50 10.42 -12.21
C ASN A 410 -6.25 11.10 -11.63
N ASP A 411 -6.45 12.11 -10.77
CA ASP A 411 -5.34 12.79 -10.11
C ASP A 411 -4.62 11.81 -9.16
N TYR A 412 -5.35 10.97 -8.44
CA TYR A 412 -4.77 9.92 -7.59
C TYR A 412 -4.15 8.78 -8.41
N ALA A 413 -4.72 8.42 -9.55
CA ALA A 413 -4.11 7.47 -10.47
C ALA A 413 -2.72 7.95 -10.95
N ARG A 414 -2.59 9.26 -11.24
CA ARG A 414 -1.30 9.89 -11.56
C ARG A 414 -0.31 9.78 -10.41
N VAL A 415 -0.76 10.01 -9.17
CA VAL A 415 0.08 9.87 -7.97
C VAL A 415 0.54 8.43 -7.80
N ALA A 416 -0.39 7.47 -7.88
CA ALA A 416 -0.11 6.04 -7.80
C ALA A 416 0.95 5.61 -8.82
N ARG A 417 0.83 6.10 -10.05
CA ARG A 417 1.78 5.86 -11.12
C ARG A 417 3.17 6.41 -10.81
N ILE A 418 3.28 7.65 -10.31
CA ILE A 418 4.56 8.25 -9.96
C ILE A 418 5.25 7.45 -8.86
N ILE A 419 4.52 6.99 -7.85
CA ILE A 419 5.04 6.15 -6.77
C ILE A 419 5.58 4.84 -7.34
N HIS A 420 4.78 4.16 -8.15
CA HIS A 420 5.14 2.88 -8.75
C HIS A 420 6.35 3.00 -9.69
N ASP A 421 6.40 4.04 -10.53
CA ASP A 421 7.54 4.26 -11.44
C ASP A 421 8.82 4.59 -10.69
N TYR A 422 8.70 5.21 -9.52
CA TYR A 422 9.85 5.49 -8.65
C TYR A 422 10.34 4.21 -7.94
N ASN A 423 9.42 3.44 -7.34
CA ASN A 423 9.72 2.18 -6.66
C ASN A 423 8.49 1.26 -6.70
N HIS A 424 8.54 0.24 -7.53
CA HIS A 424 7.42 -0.67 -7.77
C HIS A 424 7.08 -1.60 -6.58
N HIS A 425 7.94 -1.68 -5.57
CA HIS A 425 7.66 -2.42 -4.33
C HIS A 425 6.72 -1.67 -3.38
N ILE A 426 6.51 -0.37 -3.59
CA ILE A 426 5.68 0.46 -2.74
C ILE A 426 4.25 0.45 -3.25
N THR A 427 3.33 -0.03 -2.43
CA THR A 427 1.91 -0.08 -2.79
C THR A 427 1.25 1.30 -2.66
N PRO A 428 0.79 1.93 -3.76
CA PRO A 428 -0.05 3.10 -3.70
C PRO A 428 -1.49 2.68 -3.41
N HIS A 429 -1.93 2.77 -2.17
CA HIS A 429 -3.25 2.30 -1.76
C HIS A 429 -4.36 3.27 -2.14
N LEU A 430 -5.31 2.78 -2.92
CA LEU A 430 -6.54 3.48 -3.29
C LEU A 430 -7.69 2.49 -3.30
N ASN A 431 -8.80 2.82 -2.65
CA ASN A 431 -10.02 2.02 -2.67
C ASN A 431 -11.07 2.70 -3.56
N LEU A 432 -11.62 1.97 -4.53
CA LEU A 432 -12.64 2.47 -5.45
C LEU A 432 -14.03 2.10 -4.96
N LEU A 433 -15.02 2.95 -5.23
CA LEU A 433 -16.43 2.64 -5.06
C LEU A 433 -16.84 1.42 -5.90
N PRO A 434 -17.87 0.68 -5.48
CA PRO A 434 -18.39 -0.44 -6.26
C PRO A 434 -19.02 0.01 -7.59
N ILE A 435 -19.24 -0.93 -8.51
CA ILE A 435 -19.90 -0.64 -9.80
C ILE A 435 -21.25 0.02 -9.56
N GLY A 436 -21.49 1.12 -10.28
CA GLY A 436 -22.69 1.94 -10.15
C GLY A 436 -22.59 3.05 -9.11
N GLY A 437 -21.54 3.04 -8.28
CA GLY A 437 -21.05 4.21 -7.59
C GLY A 437 -20.21 5.04 -8.55
N PHE A 438 -19.46 5.95 -8.02
CA PHE A 438 -18.45 6.72 -8.73
C PHE A 438 -17.12 6.04 -8.49
N PRO A 439 -16.08 6.45 -9.02
CA PRO A 439 -15.74 7.10 -10.24
C PRO A 439 -15.59 6.12 -11.39
N SER A 440 -15.22 6.63 -12.54
CA SER A 440 -14.82 5.81 -13.64
C SER A 440 -13.61 4.94 -13.32
N TRP A 441 -13.83 3.67 -13.03
CA TRP A 441 -12.75 2.69 -12.93
C TRP A 441 -11.89 2.68 -14.20
N ASP A 442 -12.53 2.85 -15.35
CA ASP A 442 -11.88 2.86 -16.65
C ASP A 442 -10.82 3.96 -16.73
N GLU A 443 -11.12 5.17 -16.25
CA GLU A 443 -10.16 6.27 -16.26
C GLU A 443 -9.02 6.05 -15.29
N TYR A 444 -9.30 5.64 -14.05
CA TYR A 444 -8.27 5.32 -13.07
C TYR A 444 -7.33 4.24 -13.59
N VAL A 445 -7.88 3.13 -14.06
CA VAL A 445 -7.08 1.98 -14.50
C VAL A 445 -6.31 2.31 -15.76
N SER A 446 -6.90 3.01 -16.73
CA SER A 446 -6.19 3.42 -17.94
C SER A 446 -5.06 4.40 -17.66
N GLU A 447 -5.28 5.38 -16.78
CA GLU A 447 -4.25 6.33 -16.35
C GLU A 447 -3.11 5.64 -15.60
N TYR A 448 -3.45 4.74 -14.68
CA TYR A 448 -2.46 3.99 -13.91
C TYR A 448 -1.67 3.02 -14.77
N CYS A 449 -2.32 2.23 -15.62
CA CYS A 449 -1.67 1.21 -16.42
C CYS A 449 -0.87 1.76 -17.60
N ALA A 450 -1.08 2.99 -17.98
CA ALA A 450 -0.44 3.55 -19.16
C ALA A 450 1.07 3.55 -19.14
N ILE A 451 1.68 3.56 -17.99
CA ILE A 451 3.14 3.63 -17.83
C ILE A 451 3.74 2.31 -17.37
N THR A 452 2.98 1.50 -16.65
CA THR A 452 3.49 0.24 -16.15
C THR A 452 3.64 -0.83 -17.22
N GLY A 453 3.52 -0.45 -18.48
CA GLY A 453 3.54 -1.29 -19.68
C GLY A 453 4.54 -2.42 -19.69
N GLY A 454 4.34 -3.42 -18.87
CA GLY A 454 4.84 -4.76 -19.08
C GLY A 454 6.02 -5.24 -18.24
N THR A 455 6.74 -4.43 -17.49
CA THR A 455 7.85 -4.92 -16.65
C THR A 455 7.41 -5.34 -15.27
N HIS A 456 6.45 -4.66 -14.67
CA HIS A 456 5.92 -4.99 -13.35
C HIS A 456 4.40 -4.96 -13.38
N ARG A 457 3.78 -5.98 -12.79
CA ARG A 457 2.33 -6.03 -12.66
C ARG A 457 1.89 -5.01 -11.61
N MET A 458 0.86 -4.22 -11.93
CA MET A 458 0.26 -3.30 -10.97
C MET A 458 -0.12 -4.03 -9.68
N GLU A 459 0.26 -3.48 -8.52
CA GLU A 459 0.11 -4.14 -7.22
C GLU A 459 -1.32 -4.57 -6.94
N TYR A 460 -2.28 -3.67 -7.09
CA TYR A 460 -3.69 -4.04 -7.10
C TYR A 460 -4.63 -2.94 -7.55
N LEU A 461 -5.76 -3.37 -8.06
CA LEU A 461 -6.93 -2.58 -8.33
C LEU A 461 -7.98 -3.01 -7.31
N SER A 462 -8.36 -2.14 -6.38
CA SER A 462 -9.14 -2.46 -5.20
C SER A 462 -10.47 -1.72 -5.13
N TYR A 463 -11.49 -2.37 -4.57
CA TYR A 463 -12.81 -1.78 -4.33
C TYR A 463 -13.49 -2.44 -3.12
N ASP A 464 -14.59 -1.85 -2.64
CA ASP A 464 -15.44 -2.45 -1.63
C ASP A 464 -16.86 -2.72 -2.15
N ASN A 465 -17.48 -3.77 -1.67
CA ASN A 465 -18.89 -4.10 -1.87
C ASN A 465 -19.30 -5.23 -0.91
N TYR A 466 -20.09 -4.94 0.10
CA TYR A 466 -20.43 -5.89 1.15
C TYR A 466 -21.72 -6.62 0.87
N CYS A 467 -21.80 -7.89 1.28
CA CYS A 467 -22.85 -8.81 0.82
C CYS A 467 -23.84 -9.29 1.87
N PHE A 468 -23.52 -9.32 3.18
CA PHE A 468 -24.39 -9.86 4.22
C PHE A 468 -25.18 -8.75 4.91
N MET A 469 -26.44 -8.58 4.47
CA MET A 469 -27.31 -7.50 4.89
C MET A 469 -27.92 -7.72 6.27
N ALA A 470 -28.21 -6.63 7.01
CA ALA A 470 -28.78 -6.70 8.35
C ALA A 470 -30.18 -7.35 8.42
N ASP A 471 -30.93 -7.34 7.32
CA ASP A 471 -32.25 -7.97 7.19
C ASP A 471 -32.18 -9.50 6.91
N GLY A 472 -30.96 -10.05 6.86
CA GLY A 472 -30.72 -11.44 6.49
C GLY A 472 -30.59 -11.68 4.98
N GLY A 473 -30.71 -10.63 4.17
CA GLY A 473 -30.54 -10.68 2.73
C GLY A 473 -29.08 -10.84 2.31
N PHE A 474 -28.89 -11.10 1.00
CA PHE A 474 -27.59 -11.15 0.34
C PHE A 474 -27.58 -10.16 -0.81
N ASN A 475 -26.55 -9.33 -0.89
CA ASN A 475 -26.35 -8.38 -2.00
C ASN A 475 -25.80 -9.12 -3.22
N TRP A 476 -26.68 -9.52 -4.13
CA TRP A 476 -26.32 -10.23 -5.37
C TRP A 476 -25.47 -9.39 -6.33
N GLY A 477 -25.44 -8.07 -6.17
CA GLY A 477 -24.61 -7.17 -6.97
C GLY A 477 -23.11 -7.38 -6.80
N VAL A 478 -22.69 -8.06 -5.71
CA VAL A 478 -21.28 -8.37 -5.43
C VAL A 478 -20.63 -9.17 -6.58
N TYR A 479 -21.34 -10.12 -7.15
CA TYR A 479 -20.80 -10.95 -8.24
C TYR A 479 -20.52 -10.15 -9.52
N ASN A 480 -21.39 -9.19 -9.85
CA ASN A 480 -21.16 -8.32 -10.99
C ASN A 480 -19.92 -7.44 -10.78
N SER A 481 -19.76 -6.88 -9.57
CA SER A 481 -18.58 -6.08 -9.21
C SER A 481 -17.28 -6.91 -9.28
N LEU A 482 -17.28 -8.12 -8.70
CA LEU A 482 -16.14 -9.04 -8.75
C LEU A 482 -15.76 -9.41 -10.19
N ASN A 483 -16.75 -9.74 -11.03
CA ASN A 483 -16.48 -10.09 -12.43
C ASN A 483 -15.91 -8.92 -13.21
N LYS A 484 -16.41 -7.72 -12.98
CA LYS A 484 -15.94 -6.52 -13.67
C LYS A 484 -14.51 -6.17 -13.29
N ILE A 485 -14.16 -6.19 -11.99
CA ILE A 485 -12.80 -5.91 -11.55
C ILE A 485 -11.81 -6.97 -12.06
N ARG A 486 -12.23 -8.26 -12.10
CA ARG A 486 -11.43 -9.33 -12.72
C ARG A 486 -11.13 -9.02 -14.18
N GLN A 487 -12.15 -8.63 -14.97
CA GLN A 487 -11.98 -8.28 -16.38
C GLN A 487 -10.99 -7.12 -16.56
N TYR A 488 -11.05 -6.10 -15.72
CA TYR A 488 -10.06 -5.02 -15.72
C TYR A 488 -8.66 -5.52 -15.36
N GLY A 489 -8.55 -6.36 -14.34
CA GLY A 489 -7.28 -6.96 -13.96
C GLY A 489 -6.62 -7.72 -15.11
N LEU A 490 -7.39 -8.53 -15.83
CA LEU A 490 -6.91 -9.26 -17.01
C LEU A 490 -6.56 -8.30 -18.16
N LYS A 491 -7.43 -7.34 -18.47
CA LYS A 491 -7.26 -6.40 -19.58
C LYS A 491 -5.99 -5.55 -19.42
N TYR A 492 -5.69 -5.09 -18.21
CA TYR A 492 -4.60 -4.17 -17.94
C TYR A 492 -3.41 -4.80 -17.23
N ASN A 493 -3.38 -6.13 -17.11
CA ASN A 493 -2.36 -6.88 -16.37
C ASN A 493 -2.18 -6.35 -14.93
N ALA A 494 -3.31 -6.11 -14.25
CA ALA A 494 -3.34 -5.59 -12.89
C ALA A 494 -3.75 -6.67 -11.89
N SER A 495 -3.09 -6.71 -10.73
CA SER A 495 -3.57 -7.47 -9.59
C SER A 495 -4.83 -6.83 -9.04
N THR A 496 -5.79 -7.63 -8.60
CA THR A 496 -7.08 -7.17 -8.11
C THR A 496 -7.30 -7.56 -6.66
N GLY A 497 -8.05 -6.75 -5.94
CA GLY A 497 -8.41 -7.00 -4.56
C GLY A 497 -9.81 -6.49 -4.25
N TYR A 498 -10.34 -6.90 -3.12
CA TYR A 498 -11.59 -6.35 -2.63
C TYR A 498 -11.69 -6.46 -1.11
N TYR A 499 -12.51 -5.60 -0.52
CA TYR A 499 -12.78 -5.64 0.90
C TYR A 499 -13.87 -6.65 1.23
N MET A 500 -13.51 -7.62 2.05
CA MET A 500 -14.37 -8.66 2.58
C MET A 500 -15.04 -8.18 3.86
N GLN A 501 -16.32 -8.48 4.00
CA GLN A 501 -17.10 -8.09 5.17
C GLN A 501 -16.70 -8.86 6.43
N CYS A 502 -16.23 -8.14 7.45
CA CYS A 502 -16.01 -8.68 8.79
C CYS A 502 -16.41 -7.66 9.88
N MET A 503 -17.51 -6.94 9.63
CA MET A 503 -18.04 -5.96 10.57
C MET A 503 -19.56 -6.09 10.71
N GLU A 504 -20.09 -5.52 11.78
CA GLU A 504 -21.52 -5.21 11.92
C GLU A 504 -21.71 -3.70 11.94
N ILE A 505 -22.59 -3.22 11.04
CA ILE A 505 -23.12 -1.84 11.05
C ILE A 505 -24.61 -1.95 11.25
N ARG A 506 -25.10 -1.45 12.38
CA ARG A 506 -26.51 -1.59 12.78
C ARG A 506 -27.46 -1.06 11.70
N GLY A 507 -28.32 -1.93 11.21
CA GLY A 507 -29.32 -1.63 10.20
C GLY A 507 -28.80 -1.69 8.75
N ALA A 508 -27.52 -1.90 8.53
CA ALA A 508 -26.92 -2.08 7.20
C ALA A 508 -26.37 -3.49 7.00
N TYR A 509 -25.40 -3.89 7.81
CA TYR A 509 -24.66 -5.15 7.66
C TYR A 509 -24.68 -5.91 8.98
N ARG A 510 -24.82 -7.23 8.91
CA ARG A 510 -24.84 -8.11 10.08
C ARG A 510 -23.50 -8.79 10.34
N ILE A 511 -23.35 -9.33 11.54
CA ILE A 511 -22.25 -10.22 11.87
C ILE A 511 -22.26 -11.41 10.92
N SER A 512 -21.12 -11.73 10.32
CA SER A 512 -20.94 -12.89 9.46
C SER A 512 -20.64 -14.14 10.28
N SER A 513 -21.19 -15.29 9.86
CA SER A 513 -20.80 -16.60 10.41
C SER A 513 -19.45 -17.06 9.85
N ASP A 514 -18.85 -18.11 10.41
CA ASP A 514 -17.59 -18.66 9.95
C ASP A 514 -17.68 -19.13 8.48
N GLU A 515 -18.80 -19.73 8.09
CA GLU A 515 -19.06 -20.18 6.72
C GLU A 515 -19.20 -18.99 5.76
N GLU A 516 -19.76 -17.86 6.21
CA GLU A 516 -19.90 -16.64 5.44
C GLU A 516 -18.56 -15.90 5.28
N LEU A 517 -17.73 -15.89 6.32
CA LEU A 517 -16.36 -15.36 6.23
C LEU A 517 -15.53 -16.18 5.25
N LEU A 518 -15.61 -17.50 5.30
CA LEU A 518 -14.95 -18.39 4.35
C LEU A 518 -15.49 -18.19 2.93
N PHE A 519 -16.81 -18.01 2.77
CA PHE A 519 -17.42 -17.75 1.47
C PHE A 519 -16.97 -16.43 0.85
N ASN A 520 -16.79 -15.37 1.65
CA ASN A 520 -16.18 -14.12 1.18
C ASN A 520 -14.82 -14.38 0.54
N ALA A 521 -13.96 -15.14 1.23
CA ALA A 521 -12.64 -15.49 0.71
C ALA A 521 -12.75 -16.36 -0.56
N SER A 522 -13.63 -17.37 -0.56
CA SER A 522 -13.84 -18.25 -1.72
C SER A 522 -14.39 -17.53 -2.95
N MET A 523 -15.27 -16.54 -2.77
CA MET A 523 -15.69 -15.65 -3.85
C MET A 523 -14.50 -14.89 -4.43
N GLY A 524 -13.70 -14.24 -3.59
CA GLY A 524 -12.49 -13.57 -4.04
C GLY A 524 -11.56 -14.49 -4.81
N LEU A 525 -11.35 -15.71 -4.31
CA LEU A 525 -10.59 -16.73 -5.03
C LEU A 525 -11.20 -17.01 -6.41
N ALA A 526 -12.48 -17.32 -6.50
CA ALA A 526 -13.13 -17.65 -7.79
C ALA A 526 -12.97 -16.54 -8.83
N TYR A 527 -12.98 -15.28 -8.41
CA TYR A 527 -12.82 -14.14 -9.30
C TYR A 527 -11.38 -13.65 -9.45
N GLY A 528 -10.40 -14.44 -8.98
CA GLY A 528 -8.97 -14.17 -9.24
C GLY A 528 -8.36 -13.03 -8.44
N MET A 529 -8.97 -12.68 -7.29
CA MET A 529 -8.40 -11.68 -6.40
C MET A 529 -7.03 -12.11 -5.89
N LYS A 530 -6.09 -11.17 -5.80
CA LYS A 530 -4.74 -11.36 -5.30
C LYS A 530 -4.52 -10.70 -3.95
N ASN A 531 -5.36 -9.70 -3.61
CA ASN A 531 -5.36 -9.04 -2.31
C ASN A 531 -6.72 -9.24 -1.63
N PHE A 532 -6.71 -9.96 -0.52
CA PHE A 532 -7.87 -10.29 0.31
C PHE A 532 -7.86 -9.33 1.50
N LYS A 533 -8.81 -8.40 1.56
CA LYS A 533 -8.80 -7.26 2.46
C LYS A 533 -10.00 -7.33 3.41
N TRP A 534 -9.77 -7.33 4.70
CA TRP A 534 -10.84 -7.35 5.69
C TRP A 534 -11.29 -5.95 6.10
N PHE A 535 -12.57 -5.68 6.07
CA PHE A 535 -13.18 -4.46 6.60
C PHE A 535 -14.24 -4.82 7.65
N VAL A 536 -14.03 -4.48 8.91
CA VAL A 536 -13.01 -3.66 9.53
C VAL A 536 -12.30 -4.45 10.64
N TYR A 537 -10.99 -4.26 10.80
CA TYR A 537 -10.23 -4.98 11.82
C TYR A 537 -10.57 -4.52 13.23
N LEU A 538 -10.28 -3.27 13.56
CA LEU A 538 -10.63 -2.70 14.85
C LEU A 538 -11.98 -1.99 14.77
N THR A 539 -12.88 -2.29 15.70
CA THR A 539 -14.20 -1.62 15.77
C THR A 539 -14.02 -0.12 15.95
N PRO A 540 -14.53 0.74 15.04
CA PRO A 540 -14.47 2.19 15.21
C PRO A 540 -15.25 2.64 16.45
N ILE A 541 -14.57 3.31 17.38
CA ILE A 541 -15.16 3.82 18.62
C ILE A 541 -15.42 5.33 18.48
N GLY A 542 -16.68 5.72 18.50
CA GLY A 542 -17.08 7.13 18.57
C GLY A 542 -16.84 7.94 17.29
N GLY A 543 -16.59 7.30 16.15
CA GLY A 543 -16.26 7.97 14.89
C GLY A 543 -17.24 7.72 13.74
N GLY A 544 -17.36 8.69 12.84
CA GLY A 544 -17.76 8.50 11.44
C GLY A 544 -19.26 8.50 11.14
N GLY A 545 -20.15 8.59 12.09
CA GLY A 545 -21.60 8.64 11.81
C GLY A 545 -22.25 7.30 11.46
N GLU A 546 -21.48 6.23 11.23
CA GLU A 546 -21.97 4.88 11.06
C GLU A 546 -22.02 4.14 12.40
N PRO A 547 -23.13 3.43 12.69
CA PRO A 547 -23.30 2.74 13.97
C PRO A 547 -22.59 1.38 13.98
N PHE A 548 -21.25 1.36 13.87
CA PHE A 548 -20.45 0.16 14.05
C PHE A 548 -20.69 -0.43 15.44
N THR A 549 -20.83 -1.73 15.52
CA THR A 549 -20.99 -2.46 16.79
C THR A 549 -19.86 -3.45 17.02
N THR A 550 -19.30 -4.03 15.97
CA THR A 550 -18.14 -4.91 16.07
C THR A 550 -17.39 -5.02 14.75
N GLY A 551 -16.07 -5.21 14.85
CA GLY A 551 -15.15 -5.64 13.80
C GLY A 551 -14.52 -6.98 14.16
N VAL A 552 -13.37 -7.31 13.59
CA VAL A 552 -12.60 -8.51 13.98
C VAL A 552 -12.13 -8.39 15.42
N ILE A 553 -11.66 -7.20 15.82
CA ILE A 553 -11.40 -6.84 17.21
C ILE A 553 -12.55 -5.97 17.71
N GLY A 554 -13.15 -6.37 18.82
CA GLY A 554 -14.29 -5.72 19.43
C GLY A 554 -13.97 -4.33 20.02
N PRO A 555 -15.00 -3.59 20.47
CA PRO A 555 -14.81 -2.27 21.08
C PRO A 555 -14.08 -2.32 22.44
N ASP A 556 -13.89 -3.51 23.02
CA ASP A 556 -13.07 -3.78 24.20
C ASP A 556 -11.62 -4.14 23.88
N PHE A 557 -11.20 -3.98 22.62
CA PHE A 557 -9.88 -4.32 22.10
C PHE A 557 -9.50 -5.79 22.20
N LYS A 558 -10.51 -6.68 22.21
CA LYS A 558 -10.33 -8.12 22.26
C LYS A 558 -10.89 -8.79 21.02
N PRO A 559 -10.44 -10.01 20.69
CA PRO A 559 -11.03 -10.82 19.64
C PRO A 559 -12.56 -10.90 19.75
N SER A 560 -13.25 -10.55 18.68
CA SER A 560 -14.70 -10.66 18.58
C SER A 560 -15.13 -12.07 18.21
N VAL A 561 -16.45 -12.26 18.08
CA VAL A 561 -17.02 -13.53 17.62
C VAL A 561 -16.62 -13.91 16.20
N MET A 562 -16.14 -12.97 15.38
CA MET A 562 -15.68 -13.22 14.00
C MET A 562 -14.18 -13.55 13.90
N TYR A 563 -13.41 -13.36 14.97
CA TYR A 563 -11.95 -13.49 14.93
C TYR A 563 -11.48 -14.88 14.46
N GLU A 564 -11.99 -15.94 15.05
CA GLU A 564 -11.59 -17.32 14.70
C GLU A 564 -12.01 -17.68 13.27
N GLY A 565 -13.18 -17.21 12.81
CA GLY A 565 -13.61 -17.38 11.43
C GLY A 565 -12.71 -16.66 10.42
N VAL A 566 -12.29 -15.42 10.72
CA VAL A 566 -11.33 -14.67 9.90
C VAL A 566 -9.98 -15.38 9.86
N LYS A 567 -9.47 -15.83 11.02
CA LYS A 567 -8.22 -16.59 11.11
C LYS A 567 -8.25 -17.88 10.29
N ALA A 568 -9.35 -18.62 10.36
CA ALA A 568 -9.54 -19.84 9.57
C ALA A 568 -9.61 -19.55 8.05
N ALA A 569 -10.34 -18.50 7.65
CA ALA A 569 -10.40 -18.06 6.25
C ALA A 569 -9.01 -17.63 5.73
N ASN A 570 -8.24 -16.90 6.54
CA ASN A 570 -6.87 -16.48 6.18
C ASN A 570 -5.93 -17.69 6.00
N ALA A 571 -6.04 -18.71 6.84
CA ALA A 571 -5.26 -19.94 6.67
C ALA A 571 -5.59 -20.61 5.31
N ARG A 572 -6.87 -20.61 4.89
CA ARG A 572 -7.27 -21.13 3.58
C ARG A 572 -6.74 -20.27 2.44
N ILE A 573 -6.82 -18.94 2.55
CA ILE A 573 -6.26 -18.00 1.55
C ILE A 573 -4.76 -18.25 1.38
N ALA A 574 -4.03 -18.43 2.47
CA ALA A 574 -2.59 -18.71 2.42
C ALA A 574 -2.29 -20.04 1.70
N GLU A 575 -3.09 -21.09 1.94
CA GLU A 575 -2.96 -22.36 1.22
C GLU A 575 -3.26 -22.23 -0.27
N TRP A 576 -4.33 -21.52 -0.64
CA TRP A 576 -4.66 -21.27 -2.05
C TRP A 576 -3.55 -20.48 -2.77
N GLY A 577 -2.94 -19.51 -2.07
CA GLY A 577 -1.86 -18.67 -2.61
C GLY A 577 -0.64 -19.48 -3.06
N LYS A 578 -0.30 -20.58 -2.37
CA LYS A 578 0.80 -21.49 -2.75
C LYS A 578 0.62 -22.11 -4.14
N VAL A 579 -0.62 -22.26 -4.58
CA VAL A 579 -0.97 -22.91 -5.85
C VAL A 579 -1.34 -21.90 -6.93
N LEU A 580 -2.19 -20.91 -6.57
CA LEU A 580 -2.81 -20.00 -7.52
C LEU A 580 -2.22 -18.59 -7.51
N GLY A 581 -1.22 -18.31 -6.66
CA GLY A 581 -0.59 -16.99 -6.55
C GLY A 581 -0.03 -16.49 -7.89
N LYS A 582 0.54 -17.40 -8.69
CA LYS A 582 1.08 -17.13 -10.04
C LYS A 582 0.13 -17.55 -11.18
N SER A 583 -1.17 -17.46 -10.97
CA SER A 583 -2.16 -17.85 -11.97
C SER A 583 -3.30 -16.84 -12.01
N ASP A 584 -3.95 -16.65 -13.14
CA ASP A 584 -5.10 -15.76 -13.30
C ASP A 584 -6.39 -16.54 -13.56
N ALA A 585 -7.49 -16.08 -12.94
CA ALA A 585 -8.84 -16.60 -13.23
C ALA A 585 -9.32 -16.03 -14.59
N VAL A 586 -9.05 -16.76 -15.66
CA VAL A 586 -9.36 -16.33 -17.04
C VAL A 586 -10.83 -16.43 -17.39
N GLU A 587 -11.55 -17.39 -16.81
CA GLU A 587 -12.99 -17.58 -16.98
C GLU A 587 -13.67 -17.82 -15.64
N VAL A 588 -14.87 -17.27 -15.46
CA VAL A 588 -15.70 -17.50 -14.25
C VAL A 588 -17.14 -17.71 -14.66
N TYR A 589 -17.77 -18.73 -14.09
CA TYR A 589 -19.12 -19.17 -14.40
C TYR A 589 -19.89 -19.49 -13.11
N HIS A 590 -21.22 -19.48 -13.22
CA HIS A 590 -22.12 -19.98 -12.19
C HIS A 590 -22.87 -21.21 -12.65
N SER A 591 -23.33 -22.05 -11.71
CA SER A 591 -24.19 -23.20 -12.03
C SER A 591 -25.56 -22.79 -12.55
N ASP A 592 -26.03 -21.59 -12.25
CA ASP A 592 -27.33 -21.01 -12.61
C ASP A 592 -27.18 -19.52 -12.97
N ALA A 593 -28.25 -18.91 -13.47
CA ALA A 593 -28.25 -17.55 -13.94
C ALA A 593 -28.04 -16.55 -12.78
N VAL A 594 -26.93 -15.79 -12.82
CA VAL A 594 -26.60 -14.71 -11.90
C VAL A 594 -26.29 -13.45 -12.71
N SER A 595 -26.86 -12.31 -12.32
CA SER A 595 -26.71 -11.05 -13.04
C SER A 595 -25.24 -10.64 -13.20
N GLY A 596 -24.85 -10.28 -14.42
CA GLY A 596 -23.49 -9.88 -14.76
C GLY A 596 -22.48 -11.03 -14.86
N ASN A 597 -22.95 -12.29 -14.84
CA ASN A 597 -22.12 -13.49 -14.91
C ASN A 597 -22.71 -14.50 -15.89
N GLU A 598 -21.86 -15.34 -16.43
CA GLU A 598 -22.27 -16.40 -17.35
C GLU A 598 -22.57 -17.71 -16.60
N VAL A 599 -23.48 -18.49 -17.18
CA VAL A 599 -23.73 -19.88 -16.74
C VAL A 599 -22.64 -20.77 -17.32
N VAL A 600 -22.18 -21.76 -16.54
CA VAL A 600 -21.17 -22.72 -16.97
C VAL A 600 -21.60 -23.39 -18.29
N PRO A 601 -20.77 -23.34 -19.35
CA PRO A 601 -21.12 -23.89 -20.65
C PRO A 601 -21.11 -25.43 -20.63
N GLU A 602 -21.90 -26.04 -21.54
CA GLU A 602 -22.01 -27.51 -21.61
C GLU A 602 -20.69 -28.20 -21.96
N ASP A 603 -19.79 -27.50 -22.65
CA ASP A 603 -18.48 -27.99 -23.05
C ASP A 603 -17.35 -27.65 -22.07
N PHE A 604 -17.69 -27.16 -20.87
CA PHE A 604 -16.67 -26.91 -19.83
C PHE A 604 -15.99 -28.21 -19.40
N VAL A 605 -14.74 -28.13 -18.97
CA VAL A 605 -13.87 -29.30 -18.70
C VAL A 605 -14.46 -30.29 -17.68
N ILE A 606 -15.21 -29.81 -16.73
CA ILE A 606 -16.05 -30.59 -15.82
C ILE A 606 -17.49 -30.10 -15.87
N ARG A 607 -18.43 -30.97 -15.91
CA ARG A 607 -19.85 -30.61 -15.92
C ARG A 607 -20.53 -31.16 -14.68
N GLN A 608 -21.08 -30.30 -13.86
CA GLN A 608 -21.85 -30.68 -12.70
C GLN A 608 -23.10 -31.50 -13.10
N THR A 609 -23.34 -32.58 -12.39
CA THR A 609 -24.52 -33.44 -12.54
C THR A 609 -25.42 -33.39 -11.31
N SER A 610 -24.95 -32.87 -10.18
CA SER A 610 -25.74 -32.56 -9.00
C SER A 610 -26.43 -31.20 -9.12
N ASP A 611 -27.51 -30.98 -8.39
CA ASP A 611 -28.26 -29.70 -8.38
C ASP A 611 -27.83 -28.84 -7.19
N ASN A 612 -26.57 -28.43 -7.18
CA ASN A 612 -26.01 -27.59 -6.15
C ASN A 612 -25.60 -26.23 -6.74
N ALA A 613 -25.77 -25.16 -5.97
CA ALA A 613 -25.30 -23.84 -6.37
C ALA A 613 -23.75 -23.75 -6.25
N ALA A 614 -23.10 -23.40 -7.36
CA ALA A 614 -21.64 -23.33 -7.43
C ALA A 614 -21.14 -22.13 -8.24
N ILE A 615 -19.87 -21.74 -7.98
CA ILE A 615 -19.08 -20.86 -8.84
C ILE A 615 -17.91 -21.68 -9.38
N TYR A 616 -17.61 -21.52 -10.65
CA TYR A 616 -16.50 -22.18 -11.35
C TYR A 616 -15.52 -21.13 -11.85
N ALA A 617 -14.22 -21.37 -11.68
CA ALA A 617 -13.21 -20.55 -12.29
C ALA A 617 -12.19 -21.41 -13.01
N LEU A 618 -11.83 -21.03 -14.23
CA LEU A 618 -10.67 -21.57 -14.93
C LEU A 618 -9.50 -20.66 -14.69
N TYR A 619 -8.42 -21.20 -14.16
CA TYR A 619 -7.18 -20.50 -13.91
C TYR A 619 -6.11 -20.92 -14.92
N GLN A 620 -5.33 -19.92 -15.37
CA GLN A 620 -4.17 -20.11 -16.24
C GLN A 620 -2.90 -19.67 -15.50
N SER A 621 -1.90 -20.54 -15.46
CA SER A 621 -0.57 -20.23 -14.93
C SER A 621 0.10 -19.12 -15.72
N LEU A 622 0.78 -18.21 -15.01
CA LEU A 622 1.59 -17.11 -15.56
C LEU A 622 3.08 -17.49 -15.73
N GLU A 623 3.47 -18.71 -15.32
CA GLU A 623 4.87 -19.17 -15.37
C GLU A 623 5.29 -19.70 -16.75
N GLY A 624 4.39 -19.67 -17.74
CA GLY A 624 4.66 -20.13 -19.09
C GLY A 624 4.68 -21.66 -19.24
N ASP A 625 4.35 -22.39 -18.20
CA ASP A 625 4.28 -23.86 -18.17
C ASP A 625 3.00 -24.43 -18.75
N GLY A 626 2.04 -23.59 -19.16
CA GLY A 626 0.77 -23.96 -19.74
C GLY A 626 -0.20 -24.63 -18.76
N ARG A 627 0.09 -24.67 -17.46
CA ARG A 627 -0.77 -25.32 -16.46
C ARG A 627 -2.09 -24.59 -16.27
N GLN A 628 -3.13 -25.38 -16.08
CA GLN A 628 -4.47 -24.90 -15.81
C GLN A 628 -5.05 -25.54 -14.56
N TYR A 629 -5.90 -24.75 -13.87
CA TYR A 629 -6.60 -25.22 -12.68
C TYR A 629 -8.07 -24.88 -12.78
N VAL A 630 -8.93 -25.68 -12.15
CA VAL A 630 -10.35 -25.39 -11.99
C VAL A 630 -10.63 -25.21 -10.51
N VAL A 631 -11.21 -24.06 -10.15
CA VAL A 631 -11.73 -23.81 -8.80
C VAL A 631 -13.22 -24.01 -8.81
N VAL A 632 -13.73 -24.75 -7.85
CA VAL A 632 -15.17 -24.96 -7.62
C VAL A 632 -15.50 -24.45 -6.23
N VAL A 633 -16.41 -23.48 -6.11
CA VAL A 633 -16.87 -22.92 -4.84
C VAL A 633 -18.28 -23.42 -4.53
N ASN A 634 -18.49 -23.93 -3.32
CA ASN A 634 -19.84 -24.19 -2.80
C ASN A 634 -20.51 -22.84 -2.47
N ARG A 635 -21.46 -22.42 -3.30
CA ARG A 635 -22.16 -21.13 -3.14
C ARG A 635 -23.24 -21.16 -2.05
N ASP A 636 -23.52 -22.32 -1.46
CA ASP A 636 -24.39 -22.44 -0.29
C ASP A 636 -23.53 -22.31 0.98
N PHE A 637 -23.53 -21.13 1.55
CA PHE A 637 -22.72 -20.75 2.72
C PHE A 637 -23.50 -20.80 4.06
N GLY A 638 -24.72 -21.34 4.03
CA GLY A 638 -25.50 -21.52 5.26
C GLY A 638 -24.87 -22.59 6.17
N LYS A 639 -24.98 -22.41 7.47
CA LYS A 639 -24.44 -23.37 8.46
C LYS A 639 -24.94 -24.78 8.20
N GLY A 640 -24.02 -25.74 8.10
CA GLY A 640 -24.31 -27.15 7.83
C GLY A 640 -24.79 -27.41 6.39
N ARG A 641 -24.50 -26.51 5.46
CA ARG A 641 -24.79 -26.65 4.03
C ARG A 641 -23.63 -27.24 3.23
N ASP A 642 -22.86 -28.11 3.84
CA ASP A 642 -21.87 -28.93 3.14
C ASP A 642 -22.52 -29.75 2.05
N LYS A 643 -21.87 -29.86 0.89
CA LYS A 643 -22.45 -30.52 -0.28
C LYS A 643 -21.50 -31.53 -0.88
N GLU A 644 -22.10 -32.67 -1.33
CA GLU A 644 -21.47 -33.55 -2.28
C GLU A 644 -21.79 -33.05 -3.69
N PHE A 645 -20.77 -32.68 -4.44
CA PHE A 645 -20.87 -32.31 -5.84
C PHE A 645 -20.48 -33.51 -6.69
N THR A 646 -21.28 -33.81 -7.69
CA THR A 646 -20.98 -34.84 -8.69
C THR A 646 -20.73 -34.17 -10.05
N PHE A 647 -19.74 -34.67 -10.77
CA PHE A 647 -19.30 -34.11 -12.04
C PHE A 647 -19.15 -35.20 -13.08
N ALA A 648 -19.57 -34.91 -14.32
CA ALA A 648 -19.08 -35.61 -15.50
C ALA A 648 -17.83 -34.90 -16.01
N VAL A 649 -16.84 -35.63 -16.50
CA VAL A 649 -15.64 -35.08 -17.13
C VAL A 649 -15.77 -35.04 -18.64
N THR A 650 -15.09 -34.10 -19.28
CA THR A 650 -15.03 -34.02 -20.73
C THR A 650 -14.32 -35.25 -21.31
N GLU A 651 -14.85 -35.79 -22.41
CA GLU A 651 -14.24 -36.93 -23.09
C GLU A 651 -12.78 -36.64 -23.48
N GLY A 652 -11.88 -37.58 -23.13
CA GLY A 652 -10.44 -37.44 -23.42
C GLY A 652 -9.63 -36.72 -22.34
N LEU A 653 -10.20 -36.30 -21.22
CA LEU A 653 -9.43 -35.82 -20.06
C LEU A 653 -8.65 -37.01 -19.46
N PRO A 654 -7.30 -37.01 -19.50
CA PRO A 654 -6.51 -38.19 -19.11
C PRO A 654 -6.38 -38.36 -17.60
N SER A 655 -6.39 -37.29 -16.83
CA SER A 655 -6.28 -37.30 -15.37
C SER A 655 -6.82 -36.01 -14.77
N LEU A 656 -7.10 -36.04 -13.48
CA LEU A 656 -7.49 -34.87 -12.69
C LEU A 656 -6.97 -35.05 -11.27
N GLU A 657 -6.44 -33.98 -10.67
CA GLU A 657 -5.91 -34.02 -9.31
C GLU A 657 -6.59 -32.98 -8.45
N LEU A 658 -6.83 -33.32 -7.20
CA LEU A 658 -7.39 -32.41 -6.17
C LEU A 658 -6.26 -31.93 -5.27
N TYR A 659 -6.23 -30.64 -4.98
CA TYR A 659 -5.35 -30.05 -3.99
C TYR A 659 -5.99 -30.16 -2.60
N ASP A 660 -5.32 -30.86 -1.69
CA ASP A 660 -5.77 -31.00 -0.31
C ASP A 660 -4.58 -31.02 0.66
N GLY A 661 -4.62 -30.16 1.69
CA GLY A 661 -3.64 -30.13 2.78
C GLY A 661 -2.17 -29.95 2.33
N GLY A 662 -1.93 -29.23 1.25
CA GLY A 662 -0.58 -29.02 0.70
C GLY A 662 -0.11 -30.07 -0.28
N ALA A 663 -0.94 -31.04 -0.66
CA ALA A 663 -0.62 -32.13 -1.57
C ALA A 663 -1.63 -32.27 -2.70
N TRP A 664 -1.19 -32.86 -3.83
CA TRP A 664 -2.05 -33.22 -4.93
C TRP A 664 -2.43 -34.70 -4.86
N THR A 665 -3.72 -34.99 -4.93
CA THR A 665 -4.27 -36.34 -4.91
C THR A 665 -5.00 -36.61 -6.23
N SER A 666 -4.63 -37.70 -6.92
CA SER A 666 -5.30 -38.10 -8.17
C SER A 666 -6.75 -38.53 -7.89
N LEU A 667 -7.65 -38.02 -8.69
CA LEU A 667 -9.08 -38.42 -8.67
C LEU A 667 -9.33 -39.57 -9.63
N ASP A 668 -10.15 -40.55 -9.22
CA ASP A 668 -10.62 -41.58 -10.12
C ASP A 668 -11.70 -41.07 -11.05
N ILE A 669 -11.34 -40.80 -12.28
CA ILE A 669 -12.23 -40.34 -13.35
C ILE A 669 -12.49 -41.41 -14.42
N GLY A 670 -12.09 -42.68 -14.16
CA GLY A 670 -12.19 -43.77 -15.15
C GLY A 670 -13.62 -44.13 -15.56
N SER A 671 -14.61 -43.82 -14.74
CA SER A 671 -16.03 -43.95 -15.06
C SER A 671 -16.60 -42.78 -15.87
N GLY A 672 -15.80 -41.75 -16.20
CA GLY A 672 -16.29 -40.50 -16.82
C GLY A 672 -16.95 -39.55 -15.82
N SER A 673 -16.86 -39.83 -14.50
CA SER A 673 -17.44 -39.01 -13.46
C SER A 673 -16.66 -39.12 -12.14
N PHE A 674 -16.78 -38.12 -11.26
CA PHE A 674 -16.24 -38.11 -9.92
C PHE A 674 -17.10 -37.28 -8.96
N SER A 675 -16.88 -37.43 -7.67
CA SER A 675 -17.53 -36.61 -6.64
C SER A 675 -16.54 -35.88 -5.76
N LEU A 676 -16.91 -34.69 -5.29
CA LEU A 676 -16.20 -33.91 -4.28
C LEU A 676 -17.13 -33.51 -3.17
N PHE A 677 -16.68 -33.63 -1.94
CA PHE A 677 -17.34 -33.02 -0.80
C PHE A 677 -16.74 -31.64 -0.56
N ILE A 678 -17.55 -30.57 -0.63
CA ILE A 678 -17.11 -29.19 -0.41
C ILE A 678 -17.94 -28.61 0.73
N ALA A 679 -17.27 -28.17 1.80
CA ALA A 679 -17.91 -27.56 2.95
C ALA A 679 -18.68 -26.28 2.56
N ALA A 680 -19.59 -25.85 3.41
CA ALA A 680 -20.38 -24.65 3.19
C ALA A 680 -19.47 -23.42 2.99
N GLY A 681 -19.61 -22.73 1.87
CA GLY A 681 -18.81 -21.56 1.53
C GLY A 681 -17.34 -21.82 1.16
N ASP A 682 -16.85 -23.06 1.21
CA ASP A 682 -15.47 -23.41 0.85
C ASP A 682 -15.30 -23.68 -0.64
N SER A 683 -14.08 -23.94 -1.06
CA SER A 683 -13.68 -24.22 -2.43
C SER A 683 -12.80 -25.46 -2.56
N ALA A 684 -12.85 -26.09 -3.73
CA ALA A 684 -11.94 -27.14 -4.16
C ALA A 684 -11.10 -26.64 -5.35
N ILE A 685 -9.81 -26.98 -5.36
CA ILE A 685 -8.88 -26.63 -6.46
C ILE A 685 -8.50 -27.94 -7.16
N LEU A 686 -8.76 -27.99 -8.45
CA LEU A 686 -8.44 -29.11 -9.33
C LEU A 686 -7.32 -28.70 -10.29
N ARG A 687 -6.35 -29.59 -10.51
CA ARG A 687 -5.28 -29.38 -11.50
C ARG A 687 -5.53 -30.25 -12.72
N LEU A 688 -5.50 -29.60 -13.91
CA LEU A 688 -5.57 -30.28 -15.18
C LEU A 688 -4.19 -30.90 -15.53
N PRO A 689 -4.14 -31.94 -16.39
CA PRO A 689 -2.88 -32.55 -16.79
C PRO A 689 -1.95 -31.57 -17.46
N GLU A 690 -0.65 -31.75 -17.28
CA GLU A 690 0.37 -30.95 -17.95
C GLU A 690 0.24 -31.08 -19.47
N GLY A 691 0.26 -29.96 -20.19
CA GLY A 691 0.07 -29.90 -21.63
C GLY A 691 -1.37 -30.13 -22.12
N TYR A 692 -2.31 -30.33 -21.21
CA TYR A 692 -3.74 -30.34 -21.54
C TYR A 692 -4.22 -28.89 -21.59
N ASP A 693 -4.50 -28.40 -22.76
CA ASP A 693 -5.00 -27.04 -22.94
C ASP A 693 -6.52 -27.11 -23.12
N PHE A 694 -7.28 -26.86 -22.06
CA PHE A 694 -8.71 -26.64 -22.16
C PHE A 694 -8.91 -25.20 -22.64
N ARG A 695 -8.84 -24.97 -23.92
CA ARG A 695 -9.17 -23.69 -24.51
C ARG A 695 -10.20 -23.81 -25.58
N ARG A 696 -11.16 -22.92 -25.48
CA ARG A 696 -11.74 -22.32 -26.68
C ARG A 696 -10.57 -21.71 -27.48
N PRO A 697 -10.60 -21.81 -28.82
CA PRO A 697 -9.59 -21.16 -29.63
C PRO A 697 -9.48 -19.71 -29.16
N ALA A 698 -8.32 -19.33 -28.67
CA ALA A 698 -8.04 -17.94 -28.38
C ALA A 698 -8.47 -17.13 -29.61
N ALA A 699 -9.23 -16.07 -29.39
CA ALA A 699 -9.40 -15.06 -30.42
C ALA A 699 -8.00 -14.82 -30.99
N LYS A 700 -7.84 -14.92 -32.32
CA LYS A 700 -6.55 -14.72 -32.97
C LYS A 700 -5.86 -13.55 -32.30
N PRO A 701 -4.57 -13.69 -31.88
CA PRO A 701 -3.86 -12.55 -31.32
C PRO A 701 -4.09 -11.37 -32.25
N SER A 702 -4.62 -10.29 -31.73
CA SER A 702 -4.82 -9.09 -32.52
C SER A 702 -3.45 -8.62 -32.98
N ASP A 703 -3.25 -8.42 -34.29
CA ASP A 703 -2.03 -7.79 -34.79
C ASP A 703 -1.92 -6.32 -34.35
N ASN A 704 -2.97 -5.80 -33.71
CA ASN A 704 -3.00 -4.47 -33.12
C ASN A 704 -2.21 -4.42 -31.79
N LEU A 705 -1.03 -3.83 -31.82
CA LEU A 705 -0.15 -3.67 -30.67
C LEU A 705 -0.70 -2.67 -29.65
N ALA A 706 -1.66 -1.82 -30.02
CA ALA A 706 -2.32 -0.89 -29.13
C ALA A 706 -3.45 -1.52 -28.33
N LEU A 707 -3.91 -2.71 -28.70
CA LEU A 707 -5.07 -3.36 -28.06
C LEU A 707 -4.82 -3.54 -26.55
N GLY A 708 -5.75 -3.01 -25.74
CA GLY A 708 -5.67 -3.07 -24.29
C GLY A 708 -4.57 -2.20 -23.66
N ARG A 709 -3.87 -1.38 -24.46
CA ARG A 709 -2.87 -0.42 -23.97
C ARG A 709 -3.56 0.85 -23.50
N ALA A 710 -2.97 1.51 -22.54
CA ALA A 710 -3.49 2.78 -22.06
C ALA A 710 -3.26 3.89 -23.08
N ALA A 711 -4.27 4.72 -23.30
CA ALA A 711 -4.21 5.89 -24.13
C ALA A 711 -4.34 7.16 -23.28
N PHE A 712 -3.28 7.99 -23.28
CA PHE A 712 -3.29 9.31 -22.66
C PHE A 712 -3.79 10.34 -23.64
N VAL A 713 -4.58 11.28 -23.17
CA VAL A 713 -5.12 12.32 -24.01
C VAL A 713 -4.83 13.70 -23.41
N SER A 714 -4.54 14.68 -24.26
CA SER A 714 -4.32 16.07 -23.82
C SER A 714 -5.59 16.70 -23.24
N SER A 715 -6.75 16.23 -23.63
CA SER A 715 -8.04 16.67 -23.14
C SER A 715 -9.15 15.66 -23.45
N SER A 716 -10.19 15.65 -22.65
CA SER A 716 -11.39 14.82 -22.86
C SER A 716 -12.65 15.64 -22.59
N GLN A 717 -13.74 15.31 -23.28
CA GLN A 717 -15.09 15.81 -22.99
C GLN A 717 -15.86 14.88 -22.05
N TYR A 718 -15.20 13.88 -21.53
CA TYR A 718 -15.79 13.05 -20.50
C TYR A 718 -16.33 13.91 -19.36
N THR A 719 -17.60 13.78 -19.06
CA THR A 719 -18.19 14.30 -17.84
C THR A 719 -18.82 13.12 -17.12
N PHE A 720 -18.46 13.01 -15.87
CA PHE A 720 -18.83 12.00 -14.91
C PHE A 720 -20.28 11.46 -14.97
N TRP A 721 -21.25 12.30 -15.38
CA TRP A 721 -22.67 11.96 -15.28
C TRP A 721 -23.29 11.33 -16.54
N THR A 722 -22.62 11.34 -17.67
CA THR A 722 -23.36 11.11 -18.94
C THR A 722 -22.66 10.27 -20.00
N GLU A 723 -21.34 9.97 -19.92
CA GLU A 723 -20.67 9.62 -21.17
C GLU A 723 -19.48 8.64 -21.05
N SER A 724 -19.68 7.46 -20.43
CA SER A 724 -18.68 6.36 -20.45
C SER A 724 -18.33 5.87 -21.87
N ASP A 725 -19.09 6.30 -22.88
CA ASP A 725 -18.84 6.03 -24.31
C ASP A 725 -17.83 6.98 -24.95
N LYS A 726 -17.27 7.98 -24.21
CA LYS A 726 -16.33 9.01 -24.74
C LYS A 726 -15.00 9.09 -24.03
N ALA A 727 -14.61 8.06 -23.32
CA ALA A 727 -13.39 8.01 -22.53
C ALA A 727 -12.17 7.55 -23.35
N SER A 728 -10.96 7.94 -22.93
CA SER A 728 -9.69 7.63 -23.62
C SER A 728 -9.40 6.12 -23.76
N TYR A 729 -9.79 5.31 -22.78
CA TYR A 729 -9.59 3.86 -22.84
C TYR A 729 -10.33 3.20 -24.00
N ARG A 730 -11.38 3.85 -24.54
CA ARG A 730 -12.11 3.40 -25.74
C ARG A 730 -11.25 3.41 -27.00
N LEU A 731 -10.13 4.11 -26.97
CA LEU A 731 -9.21 4.19 -28.11
C LEU A 731 -8.41 2.90 -28.37
N THR A 732 -8.44 1.95 -27.45
CA THR A 732 -7.63 0.74 -27.49
C THR A 732 -8.36 -0.50 -26.99
N ASP A 733 -9.70 -0.44 -26.85
CA ASP A 733 -10.50 -1.55 -26.32
C ASP A 733 -10.85 -2.63 -27.36
N GLY A 734 -10.54 -2.37 -28.63
CA GLY A 734 -10.82 -3.28 -29.74
C GLY A 734 -12.24 -3.14 -30.31
N GLU A 735 -13.02 -2.19 -29.83
CA GLU A 735 -14.43 -2.01 -30.16
C GLU A 735 -14.66 -0.72 -30.94
N THR A 736 -14.73 -0.81 -32.26
CA THR A 736 -14.96 0.37 -33.14
C THR A 736 -16.38 0.92 -33.10
N ALA A 737 -17.34 0.14 -32.56
CA ALA A 737 -18.78 0.47 -32.62
C ALA A 737 -19.35 0.98 -31.27
N SER A 738 -18.75 0.69 -30.13
CA SER A 738 -19.36 0.85 -28.81
C SER A 738 -19.07 2.16 -28.10
N GLY A 739 -18.13 2.97 -28.61
CA GLY A 739 -17.72 4.21 -28.00
C GLY A 739 -16.50 4.80 -28.69
N GLY A 740 -15.84 5.72 -28.03
CA GLY A 740 -14.63 6.36 -28.52
C GLY A 740 -14.21 7.48 -27.58
N TRP A 741 -13.26 8.27 -28.02
CA TRP A 741 -12.81 9.45 -27.31
C TRP A 741 -13.24 10.73 -28.04
N LEU A 742 -13.61 11.76 -27.27
CA LEU A 742 -13.91 13.08 -27.75
C LEU A 742 -13.03 14.11 -27.02
N ALA A 743 -12.24 14.86 -27.77
CA ALA A 743 -11.38 15.90 -27.24
C ALA A 743 -12.18 17.06 -26.60
N GLY A 744 -11.56 17.72 -25.63
CA GLY A 744 -12.11 18.87 -24.93
C GLY A 744 -12.51 20.03 -25.87
N ASN A 745 -13.52 20.79 -25.50
CA ASN A 745 -14.14 21.84 -26.36
C ASN A 745 -13.19 22.93 -26.87
N ARG A 746 -12.05 23.14 -26.21
CA ARG A 746 -11.07 24.18 -26.54
C ARG A 746 -9.77 23.64 -27.08
N ASP A 747 -9.62 22.31 -27.16
CA ASP A 747 -8.42 21.69 -27.69
C ASP A 747 -8.46 21.70 -29.21
N THR A 748 -7.53 22.40 -29.83
CA THR A 748 -7.46 22.57 -31.28
C THR A 748 -6.55 21.59 -31.99
N ASN A 749 -5.64 20.97 -31.24
CA ASN A 749 -4.71 19.97 -31.72
C ASN A 749 -4.53 18.90 -30.60
N PRO A 750 -5.58 18.14 -30.32
CA PRO A 750 -5.54 17.15 -29.25
C PRO A 750 -4.51 16.06 -29.53
N ILE A 751 -3.87 15.63 -28.45
CA ILE A 751 -2.80 14.63 -28.46
C ILE A 751 -3.31 13.37 -27.80
N VAL A 752 -3.01 12.23 -28.42
CA VAL A 752 -3.12 10.89 -27.83
C VAL A 752 -1.72 10.30 -27.74
N LEU A 753 -1.35 9.80 -26.57
CA LEU A 753 -0.12 9.08 -26.32
C LEU A 753 -0.46 7.64 -25.94
N ILE A 754 0.17 6.67 -26.60
CA ILE A 754 0.02 5.24 -26.32
C ILE A 754 1.40 4.67 -25.94
N ASP A 755 1.50 3.97 -24.81
CA ASP A 755 2.67 3.19 -24.42
C ASP A 755 2.45 1.72 -24.82
N LEU A 756 3.29 1.19 -25.70
CA LEU A 756 3.24 -0.21 -26.15
C LEU A 756 3.85 -1.19 -25.11
N GLY A 757 4.42 -0.66 -24.03
CA GLY A 757 5.00 -1.42 -22.94
C GLY A 757 6.47 -1.81 -23.14
N GLU A 758 6.88 -2.05 -24.36
CA GLU A 758 8.25 -2.36 -24.76
C GLU A 758 8.55 -1.77 -26.11
N VAL A 759 9.83 -1.69 -26.47
CA VAL A 759 10.22 -1.25 -27.81
C VAL A 759 9.78 -2.29 -28.83
N ARG A 760 8.92 -1.86 -29.75
CA ARG A 760 8.41 -2.65 -30.88
C ARG A 760 8.75 -1.96 -32.18
N GLN A 761 8.95 -2.74 -33.22
CA GLN A 761 9.09 -2.20 -34.58
C GLN A 761 7.71 -2.04 -35.19
N ILE A 762 7.32 -0.81 -35.50
CA ILE A 762 6.00 -0.48 -36.05
C ILE A 762 6.16 0.22 -37.42
N SER A 763 5.14 0.13 -38.25
CA SER A 763 5.14 0.78 -39.59
C SER A 763 3.79 1.38 -39.99
N ARG A 764 2.77 1.24 -39.14
CA ARG A 764 1.43 1.71 -39.47
C ARG A 764 0.60 2.03 -38.23
N VAL A 765 -0.12 3.13 -38.27
CA VAL A 765 -1.18 3.50 -37.32
C VAL A 765 -2.49 3.63 -38.06
N GLU A 766 -3.56 3.05 -37.55
CA GLU A 766 -4.91 3.21 -38.07
C GLU A 766 -5.78 3.98 -37.07
N LEU A 767 -6.53 4.95 -37.55
CA LEU A 767 -7.45 5.76 -36.80
C LEU A 767 -8.86 5.47 -37.22
N PHE A 768 -9.70 5.04 -36.29
CA PHE A 768 -11.10 4.65 -36.59
C PHE A 768 -12.07 5.76 -36.21
N VAL A 769 -13.13 5.87 -37.00
CA VAL A 769 -14.22 6.81 -36.78
C VAL A 769 -14.99 6.44 -35.51
N PHE A 770 -15.26 7.44 -34.67
CA PHE A 770 -16.26 7.28 -33.62
C PHE A 770 -17.66 7.37 -34.25
N VAL A 771 -18.34 6.24 -34.38
CA VAL A 771 -19.55 6.07 -35.20
C VAL A 771 -20.63 7.12 -34.92
N THR A 772 -20.90 7.45 -33.67
CA THR A 772 -21.87 8.48 -33.30
C THR A 772 -21.38 9.92 -33.49
N MET A 773 -20.08 10.10 -33.80
CA MET A 773 -19.39 11.38 -33.94
C MET A 773 -18.58 11.51 -35.24
N GLU A 774 -18.97 10.86 -36.32
CA GLU A 774 -18.24 10.84 -37.63
C GLU A 774 -17.79 12.22 -38.10
N LYS A 775 -18.61 13.25 -37.91
CA LYS A 775 -18.28 14.64 -38.27
C LYS A 775 -17.14 15.27 -37.48
N ARG A 776 -16.67 14.57 -36.47
CA ARG A 776 -15.55 14.99 -35.59
C ARG A 776 -14.27 14.22 -35.87
N PHE A 777 -14.25 13.33 -36.87
CA PHE A 777 -13.02 12.67 -37.29
C PHE A 777 -11.95 13.70 -37.66
N PRO A 778 -10.68 13.53 -37.21
CA PRO A 778 -9.62 14.51 -37.47
C PRO A 778 -9.36 14.69 -38.98
N GLY A 779 -9.15 15.94 -39.42
CA GLY A 779 -8.81 16.23 -40.80
C GLY A 779 -7.35 16.02 -41.14
N SER A 780 -6.49 15.91 -40.16
CA SER A 780 -5.06 15.57 -40.29
C SER A 780 -4.54 14.82 -39.08
N ALA A 781 -3.43 14.10 -39.27
CA ALA A 781 -2.72 13.45 -38.18
C ALA A 781 -1.21 13.66 -38.32
N THR A 782 -0.55 13.89 -37.20
CA THR A 782 0.91 13.80 -37.06
C THR A 782 1.21 12.69 -36.09
N ILE A 783 2.09 11.75 -36.46
CA ILE A 783 2.51 10.63 -35.64
C ILE A 783 4.00 10.75 -35.35
N GLU A 784 4.34 10.71 -34.09
CA GLU A 784 5.70 10.70 -33.59
C GLU A 784 5.91 9.44 -32.76
N VAL A 785 7.10 8.88 -32.82
CA VAL A 785 7.47 7.67 -32.07
C VAL A 785 8.69 7.94 -31.20
N SER A 786 8.79 7.20 -30.12
CA SER A 786 9.91 7.26 -29.20
C SER A 786 10.18 5.89 -28.57
N ALA A 787 11.44 5.52 -28.39
CA ALA A 787 11.84 4.34 -27.63
C ALA A 787 12.02 4.62 -26.13
N ASP A 788 12.28 5.88 -25.76
CA ASP A 788 12.64 6.30 -24.40
C ASP A 788 11.67 7.30 -23.74
N GLY A 789 10.64 7.73 -24.49
CA GLY A 789 9.66 8.73 -24.04
C GLY A 789 10.19 10.17 -24.02
N VAL A 790 11.46 10.38 -24.34
CA VAL A 790 12.15 11.68 -24.30
C VAL A 790 12.50 12.17 -25.70
N THR A 791 13.10 11.31 -26.51
CA THR A 791 13.52 11.61 -27.87
C THR A 791 12.43 11.19 -28.86
N TRP A 792 11.86 12.16 -29.60
CA TRP A 792 10.73 11.93 -30.48
C TRP A 792 11.11 12.08 -31.95
N THR A 793 10.69 11.13 -32.76
CA THR A 793 10.88 11.17 -34.22
C THR A 793 9.52 11.19 -34.89
N GLN A 794 9.28 12.21 -35.72
CA GLN A 794 8.08 12.30 -36.55
C GLN A 794 8.17 11.29 -37.72
N VAL A 795 7.24 10.35 -37.78
CA VAL A 795 7.19 9.30 -38.80
C VAL A 795 6.05 9.52 -39.82
N PHE A 796 5.02 10.29 -39.46
CA PHE A 796 3.91 10.61 -40.36
C PHE A 796 3.38 12.02 -40.07
N SER A 797 3.01 12.77 -41.11
CA SER A 797 2.26 14.03 -40.99
C SER A 797 1.55 14.32 -42.31
N SER A 798 0.21 14.21 -42.32
CA SER A 798 -0.61 14.42 -43.51
C SER A 798 -2.08 14.72 -43.19
N GLN A 799 -2.79 15.21 -44.20
CA GLN A 799 -4.26 15.18 -44.19
C GLN A 799 -4.73 13.76 -44.23
N ILE A 800 -5.79 13.45 -43.48
CA ILE A 800 -6.43 12.13 -43.45
C ILE A 800 -7.92 12.24 -43.67
N THR A 801 -8.47 11.16 -44.21
CA THR A 801 -9.94 11.00 -44.41
C THR A 801 -10.27 9.53 -44.19
N ALA A 802 -11.31 9.26 -43.42
CA ALA A 802 -11.78 7.89 -43.23
C ALA A 802 -12.27 7.28 -44.55
N GLY A 803 -11.85 6.06 -44.79
CA GLY A 803 -12.31 5.24 -45.93
C GLY A 803 -13.72 4.72 -45.70
N ALA A 804 -14.20 3.92 -46.67
CA ALA A 804 -15.51 3.29 -46.59
C ALA A 804 -15.65 2.28 -45.40
N ASP A 805 -14.55 1.81 -44.90
CA ASP A 805 -14.44 0.93 -43.76
C ASP A 805 -14.43 1.69 -42.41
N GLY A 806 -14.52 3.02 -42.46
CA GLY A 806 -14.49 3.87 -41.26
C GLY A 806 -13.12 4.07 -40.66
N SER A 807 -12.02 3.73 -41.36
CA SER A 807 -10.65 3.92 -40.88
C SER A 807 -9.81 4.84 -41.77
N ALA A 808 -8.77 5.44 -41.20
CA ALA A 808 -7.70 6.11 -41.95
C ALA A 808 -6.36 5.47 -41.57
N SER A 809 -5.67 4.95 -42.60
CA SER A 809 -4.40 4.27 -42.45
C SER A 809 -3.22 5.25 -42.61
N CYS A 810 -2.34 5.35 -41.64
CA CYS A 810 -1.15 6.18 -41.60
C CYS A 810 0.08 5.26 -41.66
N GLY A 811 0.55 4.96 -42.88
CA GLY A 811 1.74 4.12 -43.13
C GLY A 811 3.02 4.92 -43.14
N PHE A 812 4.13 4.36 -42.64
CA PHE A 812 5.45 4.93 -42.61
C PHE A 812 6.55 3.84 -42.65
N ASP A 813 7.81 4.26 -42.88
CA ASP A 813 8.94 3.34 -42.77
C ASP A 813 9.06 2.75 -41.35
N LYS A 814 9.52 1.51 -41.23
CA LYS A 814 9.66 0.83 -39.93
C LYS A 814 10.45 1.67 -38.96
N ALA A 815 9.88 1.87 -37.79
CA ALA A 815 10.48 2.62 -36.68
C ALA A 815 10.38 1.86 -35.36
N ASP A 816 11.43 1.93 -34.56
CA ASP A 816 11.42 1.38 -33.21
C ASP A 816 10.67 2.35 -32.27
N ALA A 817 9.62 1.86 -31.63
CA ALA A 817 8.74 2.63 -30.79
C ALA A 817 8.31 1.84 -29.54
N ARG A 818 8.49 2.44 -28.39
CA ARG A 818 7.72 2.10 -27.21
C ARG A 818 6.53 3.04 -27.05
N TYR A 819 6.74 4.31 -27.32
CA TYR A 819 5.72 5.35 -27.21
C TYR A 819 5.31 5.84 -28.61
N VAL A 820 4.00 5.97 -28.80
CA VAL A 820 3.41 6.52 -30.03
C VAL A 820 2.55 7.72 -29.66
N ARG A 821 2.92 8.87 -30.16
CA ARG A 821 2.21 10.14 -29.95
C ARG A 821 1.48 10.52 -31.24
N ILE A 822 0.17 10.72 -31.13
CA ILE A 822 -0.70 11.08 -32.26
C ILE A 822 -1.27 12.46 -31.97
N THR A 823 -0.95 13.45 -32.81
CA THR A 823 -1.60 14.76 -32.79
C THR A 823 -2.70 14.79 -33.81
N ALA A 824 -3.96 14.89 -33.38
CA ALA A 824 -5.13 14.93 -34.24
C ALA A 824 -5.45 16.38 -34.62
N GLY A 825 -5.43 16.69 -35.93
CA GLY A 825 -5.69 18.05 -36.42
C GLY A 825 -7.18 18.35 -36.48
N GLY A 826 -7.61 19.34 -35.73
CA GLY A 826 -8.99 19.82 -35.71
C GLY A 826 -9.48 20.17 -34.30
N VAL A 827 -10.53 21.00 -34.25
CA VAL A 827 -11.15 21.39 -32.97
C VAL A 827 -12.11 20.30 -32.51
N ARG A 828 -11.95 19.84 -31.29
CA ARG A 828 -12.89 18.86 -30.70
C ARG A 828 -12.98 17.56 -31.53
N CYS A 829 -11.82 17.01 -31.85
CA CYS A 829 -11.74 15.75 -32.57
C CYS A 829 -12.32 14.58 -31.79
N ALA A 830 -12.80 13.56 -32.47
CA ALA A 830 -13.27 12.30 -31.92
C ALA A 830 -12.68 11.11 -32.71
N LEU A 831 -12.27 10.07 -31.95
CA LEU A 831 -11.78 8.80 -32.49
C LEU A 831 -12.49 7.64 -31.80
N GLY A 832 -12.85 6.60 -32.56
CA GLY A 832 -13.44 5.38 -32.05
C GLY A 832 -12.40 4.42 -31.48
N GLU A 833 -11.34 4.19 -32.24
CA GLU A 833 -10.29 3.21 -31.92
C GLU A 833 -8.97 3.64 -32.58
N ILE A 834 -7.84 3.15 -32.04
CA ILE A 834 -6.51 3.31 -32.62
C ILE A 834 -5.86 1.93 -32.75
N GLY A 835 -5.47 1.60 -33.99
CA GLY A 835 -4.66 0.41 -34.25
C GLY A 835 -3.19 0.77 -34.50
N ILE A 836 -2.26 0.02 -33.92
CA ILE A 836 -0.80 0.14 -34.15
C ILE A 836 -0.26 -1.21 -34.60
N TYR A 837 0.45 -1.24 -35.73
CA TYR A 837 0.84 -2.47 -36.38
C TYR A 837 2.31 -2.52 -36.76
N ALA A 838 2.89 -3.73 -36.65
CA ALA A 838 4.25 -4.00 -37.09
C ALA A 838 4.40 -4.03 -38.62
N GLN A 839 3.34 -4.36 -39.32
CA GLN A 839 3.26 -4.37 -40.80
C GLN A 839 1.94 -3.80 -41.32
#